data_3e07b0e5ffa9d03723e663415ad95bc0
#
_entry.id   3e07b0e5ffa9d03723e663415ad95bc0
#
_cell.length_a   1.000
_cell.length_b   1.000
_cell.length_c   1.000
_cell.angle_alpha   90.00
_cell.angle_beta   90.00
_cell.angle_gamma   90.00
#
_symmetry.space_group_name_H-M   'P 1'
#
loop_
_entity.id
_entity.type
_entity.pdbx_description
1 polymer ?
#
loop_
_entity_poly.entity_id
_entity_poly.type
_entity_poly.pdbx_seq_one_letter_code
_entity_poly.pdbx_strand_id
1 'polypeptide(L)'
;MSVTRVILLGALFGGGLAVGAAQDAELKPPPEDTLYTLPPVVVTATQARERSTPVTFSNLTARNIRERYSVQDIPVLLSELPSMTTTSENGNGIGYNYINLRGFDQRRLSIMINGVPQNDPEDHNVYWIDFPDLLASTDNIQVQRGAGSAFYGPPAIGGSINLVTNPFSATPSIMVESVLGIQEYGDSLKGRPLATRKVAVTVNSGIVGQRYLMYGRLGRITSDGYRVNSSVDLSSYFLGAMRIDRSMITRVHFFGGPIHDGLAYYGIPKWMGSDPHLRRSNWSDLSADSLAVSYTSRARRIALGSDTTYAVPRREEEVETFSQPHAELIHEWRISPRVTLHNTLFYYAGDGSFTYDASWADSAMLRIGTSYGFPAEENPRNALVQAFVGNRQVGWLPRVEIDHGDGDLTLGAELRFHRSTHWGKIAYAENLPEDFDPGYHFYEYNGVRDIVSLYAHEIHRLADGWNVMASLQLAYNRYGIRDEKYLGTTFSVPYLFLNPRVGVNVNATESLSAYLSVAYTSREPRMRNLYAAEDSWFGATPQFAADTSGGTVRYDFGSPLARPEHLLDVELGGRFTGRDAGLTLCLFWMDFRDELVRNGQVDIFGQPVTGNAGRTRHYGIEAEGIVTLAEGFTLGGNATVSRNRLVRYTVYDDGGSPVVLDGNPIAGFPDLLANLRLTYRNAWLTGSLVWKYVGAFPTDNTDDPRFRNDACRVWN
;
A
#
# COMPACT_ATOMS: atom_id res chain seq x y z
N MET A 1 22.26 5.77 -21.30
CA MET A 1 22.23 5.80 -19.85
C MET A 1 22.36 7.26 -19.41
N SER A 2 21.25 7.92 -19.11
CA SER A 2 21.26 9.30 -18.65
C SER A 2 21.12 9.31 -17.14
N VAL A 3 22.10 9.85 -16.45
CA VAL A 3 22.09 10.03 -14.99
C VAL A 3 21.18 11.20 -14.69
N THR A 4 20.04 10.94 -14.06
CA THR A 4 19.16 11.99 -13.53
C THR A 4 19.85 12.60 -12.31
N ARG A 5 20.29 13.84 -12.41
CA ARG A 5 20.82 14.59 -11.26
C ARG A 5 19.65 15.25 -10.52
N VAL A 6 19.45 14.84 -9.30
CA VAL A 6 18.61 15.56 -8.33
C VAL A 6 19.53 16.49 -7.56
N ILE A 7 19.41 17.79 -7.78
CA ILE A 7 20.13 18.80 -7.00
C ILE A 7 19.17 19.33 -5.94
N LEU A 8 19.40 18.99 -4.67
CA LEU A 8 18.73 19.61 -3.53
C LEU A 8 19.46 20.92 -3.19
N LEU A 9 18.87 22.05 -3.55
CA LEU A 9 19.32 23.37 -3.10
C LEU A 9 18.47 23.81 -1.90
N GLY A 10 19.02 23.70 -0.70
CA GLY A 10 18.48 24.35 0.47
C GLY A 10 18.82 25.84 0.47
N ALA A 11 17.88 26.69 0.08
CA ALA A 11 18.05 28.15 0.17
C ALA A 11 17.57 28.62 1.54
N LEU A 12 18.49 29.03 2.41
CA LEU A 12 18.23 29.80 3.61
C LEU A 12 17.91 31.25 3.21
N PHE A 13 16.63 31.65 3.25
CA PHE A 13 16.25 33.04 3.22
C PHE A 13 16.29 33.61 4.66
N GLY A 14 17.32 34.35 5.00
CA GLY A 14 17.37 35.20 6.17
C GLY A 14 16.50 36.44 5.96
N GLY A 15 15.27 36.40 6.41
CA GLY A 15 14.43 37.60 6.55
C GLY A 15 14.46 38.06 8.01
N GLY A 16 15.18 39.17 8.27
CA GLY A 16 15.20 39.81 9.59
C GLY A 16 13.82 40.33 9.99
N LEU A 17 13.19 39.71 10.95
CA LEU A 17 12.07 40.28 11.71
C LEU A 17 12.61 41.03 12.94
N ALA A 18 12.30 42.31 13.01
CA ALA A 18 12.61 43.16 14.13
C ALA A 18 11.95 42.61 15.41
N VAL A 19 12.77 42.21 16.38
CA VAL A 19 12.35 41.81 17.72
C VAL A 19 12.09 43.08 18.52
N GLY A 20 10.82 43.34 18.82
CA GLY A 20 10.44 44.30 19.83
C GLY A 20 10.89 43.81 21.22
N ALA A 21 11.59 44.64 21.94
CA ALA A 21 12.07 44.36 23.29
C ALA A 21 10.90 44.09 24.24
N ALA A 22 10.77 42.83 24.67
CA ALA A 22 9.98 42.48 25.87
C ALA A 22 10.93 42.47 27.08
N GLN A 23 10.50 43.13 28.11
CA GLN A 23 11.22 43.31 29.38
C GLN A 23 11.62 41.95 29.99
N ASP A 24 12.82 41.93 30.55
CA ASP A 24 13.40 40.84 31.33
C ASP A 24 12.49 40.43 32.51
N ALA A 25 11.76 39.33 32.34
CA ALA A 25 11.28 38.56 33.47
C ALA A 25 12.36 37.51 33.78
N GLU A 26 13.02 37.62 34.95
CA GLU A 26 13.94 36.59 35.44
C GLU A 26 13.25 35.23 35.46
N LEU A 27 13.50 34.43 34.43
CA LEU A 27 13.15 33.00 34.41
C LEU A 27 14.12 32.28 35.37
N LYS A 28 13.61 31.85 36.53
CA LYS A 28 14.31 30.91 37.39
C LYS A 28 14.74 29.71 36.53
N PRO A 29 16.02 29.29 36.64
CA PRO A 29 16.45 28.06 35.94
C PRO A 29 15.59 26.90 36.44
N PRO A 30 15.18 25.99 35.53
CA PRO A 30 14.48 24.78 35.93
C PRO A 30 15.37 23.96 36.87
N PRO A 31 14.79 23.25 37.86
CA PRO A 31 15.55 22.37 38.73
C PRO A 31 16.33 21.35 37.91
N GLU A 32 17.59 21.17 38.22
CA GLU A 32 18.49 20.20 37.58
C GLU A 32 17.88 18.80 37.61
N ASP A 33 18.01 18.11 36.49
CA ASP A 33 17.83 16.68 36.29
C ASP A 33 16.45 16.06 36.59
N THR A 34 15.45 16.40 35.76
CA THR A 34 14.44 15.42 35.38
C THR A 34 14.48 15.27 33.86
N LEU A 35 15.24 14.29 33.37
CA LEU A 35 15.12 13.77 32.00
C LEU A 35 13.71 13.16 31.88
N TYR A 36 12.76 13.95 31.39
CA TYR A 36 11.46 13.40 30.99
C TYR A 36 11.66 12.61 29.69
N THR A 37 12.01 11.35 29.80
CA THR A 37 11.86 10.41 28.70
C THR A 37 10.38 10.11 28.56
N LEU A 38 9.79 10.50 27.42
CA LEU A 38 8.44 10.05 27.09
C LEU A 38 8.45 8.52 27.05
N PRO A 39 7.41 7.86 27.62
CA PRO A 39 7.33 6.41 27.52
C PRO A 39 7.35 6.02 26.03
N PRO A 40 8.14 5.00 25.65
CA PRO A 40 8.14 4.52 24.28
C PRO A 40 6.70 4.14 23.90
N VAL A 41 6.29 4.52 22.70
CA VAL A 41 5.01 4.04 22.15
C VAL A 41 5.19 2.56 21.83
N VAL A 42 4.64 1.73 22.68
CA VAL A 42 4.79 0.30 22.52
C VAL A 42 3.54 -0.25 21.84
N VAL A 43 3.58 -0.38 20.50
CA VAL A 43 2.63 -1.23 19.76
C VAL A 43 3.20 -2.66 19.77
N THR A 44 3.40 -3.21 20.96
CA THR A 44 4.21 -4.42 21.19
C THR A 44 3.63 -5.68 20.55
N ALA A 45 2.32 -5.84 20.53
CA ALA A 45 1.73 -7.07 20.01
C ALA A 45 1.92 -7.30 18.51
N THR A 46 2.09 -6.22 17.74
CA THR A 46 2.29 -6.31 16.28
C THR A 46 3.77 -6.19 15.87
N GLN A 47 4.67 -5.95 16.82
CA GLN A 47 6.10 -5.79 16.55
C GLN A 47 6.91 -7.01 16.98
N ALA A 48 7.71 -7.53 16.06
CA ALA A 48 8.71 -8.54 16.37
C ALA A 48 9.85 -7.94 17.20
N ARG A 49 10.35 -8.72 18.16
CA ARG A 49 11.47 -8.35 19.03
C ARG A 49 12.69 -9.20 18.67
N GLU A 50 13.85 -8.55 18.58
CA GLU A 50 15.11 -9.26 18.37
C GLU A 50 15.34 -10.31 19.45
N ARG A 51 15.88 -11.46 19.04
CA ARG A 51 16.29 -12.55 19.92
C ARG A 51 15.16 -13.23 20.71
N SER A 52 13.90 -12.85 20.49
CA SER A 52 12.74 -13.51 21.10
C SER A 52 11.70 -13.97 20.10
N THR A 53 11.40 -13.16 19.10
CA THR A 53 10.38 -13.50 18.09
C THR A 53 11.01 -14.24 16.92
N PRO A 54 10.57 -15.46 16.59
CA PRO A 54 11.15 -16.27 15.50
C PRO A 54 10.61 -15.82 14.13
N VAL A 55 10.96 -14.62 13.70
CA VAL A 55 10.57 -14.03 12.41
C VAL A 55 11.68 -13.17 11.84
N THR A 56 11.68 -13.06 10.51
CA THR A 56 12.55 -12.10 9.81
C THR A 56 11.87 -10.73 9.76
N PHE A 57 12.56 -9.71 10.21
CA PHE A 57 12.05 -8.35 10.13
C PHE A 57 13.16 -7.30 9.94
N SER A 58 12.79 -6.15 9.43
CA SER A 58 13.63 -4.95 9.31
C SER A 58 12.93 -3.77 9.94
N ASN A 59 13.67 -2.90 10.63
CA ASN A 59 13.16 -1.69 11.27
C ASN A 59 13.76 -0.44 10.62
N LEU A 60 12.91 0.55 10.35
CA LEU A 60 13.31 1.93 10.08
C LEU A 60 12.97 2.79 11.29
N THR A 61 13.99 3.32 11.97
CA THR A 61 13.82 4.21 13.12
C THR A 61 13.47 5.63 12.66
N ALA A 62 12.95 6.45 13.57
CA ALA A 62 12.71 7.89 13.32
C ALA A 62 13.93 8.60 12.72
N ARG A 63 15.15 8.24 13.14
CA ARG A 63 16.38 8.78 12.56
C ARG A 63 16.55 8.37 11.10
N ASN A 64 16.37 7.09 10.78
CA ASN A 64 16.47 6.60 9.40
C ASN A 64 15.43 7.27 8.50
N ILE A 65 14.21 7.45 9.01
CA ILE A 65 13.13 8.12 8.28
C ILE A 65 13.52 9.57 8.01
N ARG A 66 13.87 10.35 9.04
CA ARG A 66 14.24 11.77 8.88
C ARG A 66 15.44 12.00 7.95
N GLU A 67 16.42 11.09 7.91
CA GLU A 67 17.60 11.20 7.06
C GLU A 67 17.30 10.90 5.58
N ARG A 68 16.23 10.16 5.29
CA ARG A 68 15.90 9.68 3.94
C ARG A 68 14.65 10.32 3.35
N TYR A 69 13.74 10.80 4.20
CA TYR A 69 12.48 11.39 3.78
C TYR A 69 12.64 12.86 3.43
N SER A 70 12.05 13.24 2.28
CA SER A 70 11.86 14.64 1.88
C SER A 70 10.42 14.88 1.43
N VAL A 71 10.03 14.30 0.28
CA VAL A 71 8.70 14.45 -0.35
C VAL A 71 8.15 13.14 -0.90
N GLN A 72 8.98 12.11 -1.00
CA GLN A 72 8.60 10.83 -1.60
C GLN A 72 7.59 10.07 -0.74
N ASP A 73 6.75 9.28 -1.38
CA ASP A 73 5.78 8.44 -0.69
C ASP A 73 6.42 7.25 0.04
N ILE A 74 5.66 6.67 0.96
CA ILE A 74 6.08 5.57 1.83
C ILE A 74 6.68 4.39 1.05
N PRO A 75 6.09 3.90 -0.08
CA PRO A 75 6.66 2.81 -0.86
C PRO A 75 8.09 3.06 -1.35
N VAL A 76 8.40 4.29 -1.73
CA VAL A 76 9.74 4.66 -2.22
C VAL A 76 10.78 4.52 -1.11
N LEU A 77 10.46 5.01 0.10
CA LEU A 77 11.34 4.87 1.26
C LEU A 77 11.58 3.40 1.61
N LEU A 78 10.53 2.55 1.57
CA LEU A 78 10.61 1.14 1.91
C LEU A 78 11.31 0.29 0.83
N SER A 79 11.41 0.79 -0.39
CA SER A 79 11.95 0.05 -1.54
C SER A 79 13.41 -0.40 -1.38
N GLU A 80 14.16 0.19 -0.45
CA GLU A 80 15.54 -0.18 -0.14
C GLU A 80 15.67 -1.34 0.87
N LEU A 81 14.54 -1.76 1.47
CA LEU A 81 14.54 -2.90 2.39
C LEU A 81 14.63 -4.24 1.63
N PRO A 82 15.05 -5.32 2.31
CA PRO A 82 15.17 -6.63 1.68
C PRO A 82 13.87 -7.09 1.00
N SER A 83 14.01 -7.69 -0.17
CA SER A 83 12.91 -8.29 -0.95
C SER A 83 11.83 -7.30 -1.41
N MET A 84 12.10 -5.98 -1.35
CA MET A 84 11.11 -4.95 -1.70
C MET A 84 11.38 -4.31 -3.06
N THR A 85 10.29 -4.12 -3.81
CA THR A 85 10.27 -3.32 -5.05
C THR A 85 9.13 -2.33 -5.01
N THR A 86 9.22 -1.26 -5.78
CA THR A 86 8.17 -0.25 -5.92
C THR A 86 7.96 0.09 -7.38
N THR A 87 6.73 0.47 -7.71
CA THR A 87 6.34 1.06 -8.98
C THR A 87 5.61 2.37 -8.72
N SER A 88 5.74 3.35 -9.64
CA SER A 88 5.12 4.66 -9.54
C SER A 88 4.38 4.97 -10.83
N GLU A 89 3.08 5.22 -10.76
CA GLU A 89 2.28 5.62 -11.91
C GLU A 89 2.69 7.01 -12.42
N ASN A 90 2.92 7.95 -11.50
CA ASN A 90 3.35 9.31 -11.80
C ASN A 90 4.82 9.37 -12.26
N GLY A 91 5.60 8.30 -12.04
CA GLY A 91 6.97 8.14 -12.52
C GLY A 91 8.04 8.88 -11.72
N ASN A 92 7.70 9.59 -10.64
CA ASN A 92 8.63 10.36 -9.82
C ASN A 92 8.58 10.02 -8.32
N GLY A 93 7.79 9.01 -7.92
CA GLY A 93 7.69 8.55 -6.53
C GLY A 93 6.77 9.39 -5.64
N ILE A 94 5.92 10.24 -6.22
CA ILE A 94 4.90 11.04 -5.53
C ILE A 94 3.57 10.80 -6.23
N GLY A 95 2.50 10.50 -5.49
CA GLY A 95 1.20 10.13 -6.03
C GLY A 95 0.91 8.65 -5.91
N TYR A 96 0.44 7.99 -6.97
CA TYR A 96 0.15 6.57 -6.96
C TYR A 96 1.42 5.72 -7.01
N ASN A 97 1.76 5.13 -5.88
CA ASN A 97 2.91 4.24 -5.71
C ASN A 97 2.47 2.90 -5.12
N TYR A 98 3.10 1.82 -5.57
CA TYR A 98 2.80 0.46 -5.12
C TYR A 98 4.07 -0.22 -4.62
N ILE A 99 3.91 -1.12 -3.66
CA ILE A 99 5.00 -1.89 -3.08
C ILE A 99 4.76 -3.38 -3.29
N ASN A 100 5.85 -4.12 -3.54
CA ASN A 100 5.84 -5.57 -3.51
C ASN A 100 6.88 -6.04 -2.50
N LEU A 101 6.55 -7.09 -1.75
CA LEU A 101 7.45 -7.77 -0.82
C LEU A 101 7.56 -9.24 -1.23
N ARG A 102 8.77 -9.73 -1.49
CA ARG A 102 9.02 -11.07 -2.06
C ARG A 102 8.28 -11.32 -3.38
N GLY A 103 7.92 -10.27 -4.14
CA GLY A 103 7.09 -10.31 -5.35
C GLY A 103 5.58 -10.25 -5.10
N PHE A 104 5.12 -10.47 -3.88
CA PHE A 104 3.71 -10.29 -3.52
C PHE A 104 3.35 -8.82 -3.49
N ASP A 105 2.31 -8.42 -4.22
CA ASP A 105 1.88 -7.03 -4.24
C ASP A 105 1.22 -6.63 -2.89
N GLN A 106 1.10 -5.33 -2.66
CA GLN A 106 0.63 -4.77 -1.39
C GLN A 106 -0.76 -5.24 -0.98
N ARG A 107 -1.60 -5.72 -1.91
CA ARG A 107 -2.90 -6.34 -1.60
C ARG A 107 -2.76 -7.65 -0.82
N ARG A 108 -1.57 -8.24 -0.83
CA ARG A 108 -1.24 -9.50 -0.15
C ARG A 108 -0.33 -9.30 1.07
N LEU A 109 -0.18 -8.04 1.48
CA LEU A 109 0.53 -7.63 2.70
C LEU A 109 -0.48 -7.10 3.71
N SER A 110 -0.25 -7.32 5.00
CA SER A 110 -0.99 -6.63 6.04
C SER A 110 -0.31 -5.30 6.35
N ILE A 111 -0.95 -4.19 6.01
CA ILE A 111 -0.39 -2.85 6.18
C ILE A 111 -1.16 -2.13 7.26
N MET A 112 -0.44 -1.59 8.25
CA MET A 112 -1.02 -0.98 9.45
C MET A 112 -0.39 0.38 9.75
N ILE A 113 -1.19 1.28 10.29
CA ILE A 113 -0.74 2.51 10.96
C ILE A 113 -1.19 2.41 12.41
N ASN A 114 -0.24 2.49 13.36
CA ASN A 114 -0.50 2.31 14.80
C ASN A 114 -1.19 0.96 15.15
N GLY A 115 -0.99 -0.06 14.33
CA GLY A 115 -1.71 -1.33 14.45
C GLY A 115 -3.11 -1.33 13.83
N VAL A 116 -3.62 -0.21 13.31
CA VAL A 116 -4.90 -0.14 12.59
C VAL A 116 -4.70 -0.56 11.14
N PRO A 117 -5.38 -1.63 10.65
CA PRO A 117 -5.25 -2.08 9.26
C PRO A 117 -5.72 -1.02 8.26
N GLN A 118 -4.91 -0.77 7.23
CA GLN A 118 -5.13 0.23 6.21
C GLN A 118 -5.52 -0.33 4.85
N ASN A 119 -5.40 -1.65 4.66
CA ASN A 119 -5.85 -2.26 3.42
C ASN A 119 -7.34 -2.02 3.22
N ASP A 120 -7.70 -1.51 2.04
CA ASP A 120 -9.10 -1.35 1.65
C ASP A 120 -9.87 -2.66 1.83
N PRO A 121 -11.04 -2.63 2.47
CA PRO A 121 -11.75 -3.87 2.80
C PRO A 121 -12.32 -4.62 1.59
N GLU A 122 -12.50 -3.98 0.44
CA GLU A 122 -13.10 -4.59 -0.75
C GLU A 122 -12.03 -5.08 -1.75
N ASP A 123 -11.05 -4.22 -2.05
CA ASP A 123 -10.02 -4.56 -3.04
C ASP A 123 -8.67 -4.97 -2.42
N HIS A 124 -8.51 -4.84 -1.10
CA HIS A 124 -7.31 -5.12 -0.31
C HIS A 124 -6.11 -4.22 -0.61
N ASN A 125 -6.25 -3.23 -1.48
CA ASN A 125 -5.18 -2.30 -1.79
C ASN A 125 -4.87 -1.35 -0.62
N VAL A 126 -3.77 -0.61 -0.72
CA VAL A 126 -3.48 0.55 0.11
C VAL A 126 -3.15 1.70 -0.82
N TYR A 127 -3.93 2.76 -0.73
CA TYR A 127 -3.73 3.97 -1.51
C TYR A 127 -2.83 4.91 -0.71
N TRP A 128 -1.50 4.81 -0.95
CA TRP A 128 -0.51 5.57 -0.19
C TRP A 128 -0.63 7.07 -0.38
N ILE A 129 -1.22 7.49 -1.49
CA ILE A 129 -1.52 8.89 -1.79
C ILE A 129 -2.48 9.52 -0.76
N ASP A 130 -3.33 8.72 -0.10
CA ASP A 130 -4.26 9.16 0.96
C ASP A 130 -3.55 9.51 2.29
N PHE A 131 -2.26 9.21 2.40
CA PHE A 131 -1.43 9.48 3.57
C PHE A 131 -0.28 10.45 3.28
N PRO A 132 -0.55 11.61 2.66
CA PRO A 132 0.50 12.54 2.28
C PRO A 132 1.24 13.04 3.53
N ASP A 133 2.57 13.13 3.44
CA ASP A 133 3.46 13.63 4.51
C ASP A 133 3.41 12.85 5.85
N LEU A 134 2.78 11.67 5.90
CA LEU A 134 2.66 10.87 7.13
C LEU A 134 4.02 10.46 7.70
N LEU A 135 5.03 10.25 6.85
CA LEU A 135 6.39 9.91 7.27
C LEU A 135 7.02 10.95 8.20
N ALA A 136 6.64 12.23 8.06
CA ALA A 136 7.11 13.29 8.96
C ALA A 136 6.60 13.15 10.41
N SER A 137 5.50 12.42 10.61
CA SER A 137 4.90 12.12 11.93
C SER A 137 5.16 10.68 12.38
N THR A 138 5.95 9.90 11.61
CA THR A 138 6.24 8.49 11.87
C THR A 138 7.53 8.34 12.66
N ASP A 139 7.49 7.55 13.73
CA ASP A 139 8.62 7.27 14.61
C ASP A 139 9.35 5.96 14.26
N ASN A 140 8.58 4.96 13.83
CA ASN A 140 9.13 3.65 13.48
C ASN A 140 8.31 3.00 12.35
N ILE A 141 8.99 2.27 11.47
CA ILE A 141 8.35 1.36 10.52
C ILE A 141 9.00 0.00 10.70
N GLN A 142 8.19 -1.00 11.00
CA GLN A 142 8.65 -2.38 11.00
C GLN A 142 8.05 -3.14 9.83
N VAL A 143 8.90 -3.79 9.07
CA VAL A 143 8.52 -4.71 7.99
C VAL A 143 8.87 -6.12 8.43
N GLN A 144 7.86 -6.96 8.65
CA GLN A 144 8.02 -8.38 8.93
C GLN A 144 7.77 -9.15 7.64
N ARG A 145 8.64 -10.08 7.34
CA ARG A 145 8.54 -10.96 6.16
C ARG A 145 7.92 -12.29 6.57
N GLY A 146 7.27 -12.97 5.62
CA GLY A 146 6.62 -14.27 5.83
C GLY A 146 5.18 -14.21 6.30
N ALA A 147 4.52 -15.36 6.17
CA ALA A 147 3.11 -15.51 6.44
C ALA A 147 2.75 -15.39 7.92
N GLY A 148 1.53 -14.95 8.20
CA GLY A 148 0.99 -14.88 9.55
C GLY A 148 1.72 -13.89 10.46
N SER A 149 2.44 -12.92 9.91
CA SER A 149 3.17 -11.91 10.68
C SER A 149 2.26 -10.86 11.32
N ALA A 150 0.97 -10.83 10.95
CA ALA A 150 -0.05 -10.01 11.60
C ALA A 150 -1.02 -10.89 12.40
N PHE A 151 -1.44 -10.41 13.58
CA PHE A 151 -2.40 -11.12 14.44
C PHE A 151 -3.84 -10.81 14.05
N TYR A 152 -4.07 -9.71 13.37
CA TYR A 152 -5.35 -9.22 12.87
C TYR A 152 -5.12 -8.39 11.60
N GLY A 153 -6.20 -7.97 10.99
CA GLY A 153 -6.14 -7.35 9.66
C GLY A 153 -6.22 -8.41 8.56
N PRO A 154 -6.01 -8.02 7.30
CA PRO A 154 -5.93 -8.99 6.21
C PRO A 154 -4.83 -9.99 6.51
N PRO A 155 -5.05 -11.29 6.22
CA PRO A 155 -4.01 -12.29 6.43
C PRO A 155 -2.74 -11.91 5.69
N ALA A 156 -1.63 -11.78 6.43
CA ALA A 156 -0.32 -11.48 5.86
C ALA A 156 0.17 -12.71 5.07
N ILE A 157 0.20 -12.60 3.76
CA ILE A 157 0.75 -13.64 2.87
C ILE A 157 2.24 -13.40 2.66
N GLY A 158 2.62 -12.26 2.10
CA GLY A 158 4.02 -11.89 1.87
C GLY A 158 4.72 -11.31 3.10
N GLY A 159 3.94 -10.77 4.03
CA GLY A 159 4.44 -10.11 5.24
C GLY A 159 3.51 -9.02 5.76
N SER A 160 4.00 -8.28 6.76
CA SER A 160 3.29 -7.12 7.30
C SER A 160 4.18 -5.89 7.39
N ILE A 161 3.56 -4.72 7.29
CA ILE A 161 4.18 -3.41 7.45
C ILE A 161 3.40 -2.66 8.50
N ASN A 162 4.05 -2.21 9.58
CA ASN A 162 3.41 -1.40 10.60
C ASN A 162 4.18 -0.09 10.79
N LEU A 163 3.50 1.02 10.52
CA LEU A 163 3.98 2.38 10.79
C LEU A 163 3.50 2.79 12.18
N VAL A 164 4.39 3.26 13.00
CA VAL A 164 4.05 3.78 14.34
C VAL A 164 4.25 5.29 14.34
N THR A 165 3.18 6.03 14.56
CA THR A 165 3.23 7.49 14.68
C THR A 165 3.40 7.86 16.15
N ASN A 166 4.47 8.60 16.47
CA ASN A 166 4.69 9.18 17.80
C ASN A 166 5.34 10.55 17.66
N PRO A 167 4.60 11.53 17.15
CA PRO A 167 5.16 12.85 16.82
C PRO A 167 5.35 13.75 18.06
N PHE A 168 4.98 13.30 19.25
CA PHE A 168 4.99 14.11 20.45
C PHE A 168 6.41 14.40 20.96
N SER A 169 6.63 15.62 21.46
CA SER A 169 7.89 16.05 22.06
C SER A 169 7.66 16.57 23.48
N ALA A 170 8.58 16.26 24.40
CA ALA A 170 8.53 16.79 25.75
C ALA A 170 8.79 18.31 25.80
N THR A 171 9.50 18.83 24.80
CA THR A 171 9.82 20.26 24.68
C THR A 171 8.91 20.95 23.66
N PRO A 172 8.43 22.17 23.94
CA PRO A 172 7.65 22.91 22.96
C PRO A 172 8.52 23.31 21.76
N SER A 173 7.93 23.24 20.56
CA SER A 173 8.65 23.60 19.34
C SER A 173 7.70 23.99 18.20
N ILE A 174 8.19 24.85 17.32
CA ILE A 174 7.56 25.17 16.06
C ILE A 174 8.61 24.95 14.97
N MET A 175 8.25 24.21 13.94
CA MET A 175 9.13 23.93 12.81
C MET A 175 8.40 24.28 11.50
N VAL A 176 9.10 25.01 10.63
CA VAL A 176 8.64 25.26 9.26
C VAL A 176 9.60 24.54 8.33
N GLU A 177 9.05 23.75 7.44
CA GLU A 177 9.78 22.96 6.44
C GLU A 177 9.41 23.45 5.05
N SER A 178 10.40 23.65 4.19
CA SER A 178 10.22 23.94 2.77
C SER A 178 11.18 23.10 1.95
N VAL A 179 10.67 22.43 0.93
CA VAL A 179 11.46 21.62 0.00
C VAL A 179 11.14 22.06 -1.41
N LEU A 180 12.18 22.21 -2.22
CA LEU A 180 12.11 22.43 -3.66
C LEU A 180 12.92 21.34 -4.36
N GLY A 181 12.27 20.53 -5.17
CA GLY A 181 12.87 19.54 -6.05
C GLY A 181 12.74 19.98 -7.51
N ILE A 182 13.76 19.72 -8.30
CA ILE A 182 13.76 19.97 -9.74
C ILE A 182 14.20 18.67 -10.41
N GLN A 183 13.39 18.17 -11.34
CA GLN A 183 13.73 17.02 -12.16
C GLN A 183 14.03 17.49 -13.59
N GLU A 184 15.28 17.30 -14.01
CA GLU A 184 15.70 17.51 -15.38
C GLU A 184 15.77 16.18 -16.13
N TYR A 185 15.45 16.20 -17.41
CA TYR A 185 15.65 15.11 -18.34
C TYR A 185 16.48 15.61 -19.51
N GLY A 186 17.33 14.75 -20.04
CA GLY A 186 18.32 15.13 -21.04
C GLY A 186 17.76 15.88 -22.26
N ASP A 187 18.64 16.50 -23.02
CA ASP A 187 18.41 17.50 -24.08
C ASP A 187 17.39 17.16 -25.18
N SER A 188 16.99 15.91 -25.29
CA SER A 188 16.00 15.45 -26.28
C SER A 188 14.55 15.85 -25.97
N LEU A 189 14.27 16.29 -24.74
CA LEU A 189 12.93 16.69 -24.31
C LEU A 189 12.92 18.22 -24.11
N LYS A 190 12.60 18.93 -25.14
CA LYS A 190 12.40 20.39 -25.08
C LYS A 190 11.21 20.71 -24.16
N GLY A 191 11.46 20.94 -22.89
CA GLY A 191 10.44 21.30 -21.91
C GLY A 191 11.03 22.00 -20.70
N ARG A 192 10.19 22.68 -19.92
CA ARG A 192 10.58 23.22 -18.63
C ARG A 192 10.93 22.09 -17.67
N PRO A 193 11.87 22.29 -16.73
CA PRO A 193 12.10 21.34 -15.65
C PRO A 193 10.83 21.08 -14.87
N LEU A 194 10.62 19.82 -14.47
CA LEU A 194 9.49 19.45 -13.61
C LEU A 194 9.82 19.81 -12.18
N ALA A 195 8.91 20.47 -11.50
CA ALA A 195 9.10 20.94 -10.14
C ALA A 195 8.29 20.13 -9.14
N THR A 196 8.87 19.93 -7.96
CA THR A 196 8.18 19.42 -6.77
C THR A 196 8.40 20.41 -5.63
N ARG A 197 7.35 20.76 -4.91
CA ARG A 197 7.39 21.72 -3.80
C ARG A 197 6.67 21.11 -2.60
N LYS A 198 7.22 21.38 -1.42
CA LYS A 198 6.59 21.06 -0.14
C LYS A 198 6.73 22.24 0.79
N VAL A 199 5.66 22.56 1.50
CA VAL A 199 5.68 23.47 2.64
C VAL A 199 4.90 22.80 3.77
N ALA A 200 5.47 22.78 4.96
CA ALA A 200 4.79 22.23 6.13
C ALA A 200 5.12 23.03 7.40
N VAL A 201 4.17 23.06 8.32
CA VAL A 201 4.33 23.66 9.64
C VAL A 201 4.00 22.61 10.69
N THR A 202 4.88 22.44 11.66
CA THR A 202 4.71 21.54 12.80
C THR A 202 4.76 22.32 14.10
N VAL A 203 3.84 22.01 15.01
CA VAL A 203 3.77 22.60 16.36
C VAL A 203 3.71 21.49 17.38
N ASN A 204 4.59 21.54 18.39
CA ASN A 204 4.55 20.72 19.59
C ASN A 204 4.33 21.60 20.81
N SER A 205 3.41 21.25 21.69
CA SER A 205 3.13 21.99 22.92
C SER A 205 4.19 21.80 24.00
N GLY A 206 5.01 20.75 23.90
CA GLY A 206 5.73 20.22 25.05
C GLY A 206 4.78 19.61 26.07
N ILE A 207 5.29 19.31 27.27
CA ILE A 207 4.47 18.78 28.36
C ILE A 207 3.71 19.94 29.05
N VAL A 208 2.38 19.90 28.98
CA VAL A 208 1.47 20.87 29.62
C VAL A 208 0.85 20.22 30.85
N GLY A 209 0.89 20.91 32.00
CA GLY A 209 0.31 20.43 33.26
C GLY A 209 0.83 19.06 33.70
N GLN A 210 2.06 18.70 33.34
CA GLN A 210 2.75 17.45 33.66
C GLN A 210 2.10 16.16 33.06
N ARG A 211 1.10 16.30 32.18
CA ARG A 211 0.29 15.16 31.71
C ARG A 211 -0.09 15.20 30.23
N TYR A 212 -0.19 16.38 29.65
CA TYR A 212 -0.76 16.54 28.33
C TYR A 212 0.32 16.94 27.32
N LEU A 213 0.26 16.35 26.14
CA LEU A 213 1.05 16.76 24.98
C LEU A 213 0.11 16.95 23.81
N MET A 214 0.38 17.94 22.97
CA MET A 214 -0.36 18.24 21.77
C MET A 214 0.61 18.37 20.60
N TYR A 215 0.20 17.87 19.47
CA TYR A 215 0.91 17.93 18.21
C TYR A 215 -0.01 18.37 17.10
N GLY A 216 0.47 19.26 16.25
CA GLY A 216 -0.21 19.66 15.03
C GLY A 216 0.80 19.78 13.88
N ARG A 217 0.47 19.20 12.75
CA ARG A 217 1.20 19.36 11.49
C ARG A 217 0.23 19.62 10.36
N LEU A 218 0.53 20.64 9.55
CA LEU A 218 -0.17 20.96 8.32
C LEU A 218 0.87 21.03 7.20
N GLY A 219 0.58 20.43 6.07
CA GLY A 219 1.49 20.39 4.93
C GLY A 219 0.76 20.45 3.59
N ARG A 220 1.50 20.85 2.55
CA ARG A 220 1.08 20.74 1.15
C ARG A 220 2.27 20.32 0.31
N ILE A 221 2.04 19.35 -0.56
CA ILE A 221 3.01 18.85 -1.54
C ILE A 221 2.40 19.02 -2.91
N THR A 222 3.13 19.67 -3.82
CA THR A 222 2.74 19.77 -5.24
C THR A 222 3.85 19.22 -6.10
N SER A 223 3.51 18.51 -7.16
CA SER A 223 4.46 17.99 -8.13
C SER A 223 3.88 18.06 -9.53
N ASP A 224 4.70 18.44 -10.50
CA ASP A 224 4.31 18.39 -11.91
C ASP A 224 4.21 16.95 -12.44
N GLY A 225 4.63 15.93 -11.64
CA GLY A 225 4.75 14.54 -12.08
C GLY A 225 5.86 14.33 -13.10
N TYR A 226 6.05 13.10 -13.58
CA TYR A 226 7.00 12.82 -14.66
C TYR A 226 6.29 12.52 -15.99
N ARG A 227 5.18 11.82 -15.94
CA ARG A 227 4.36 11.48 -17.10
C ARG A 227 3.38 12.61 -17.44
N VAL A 228 2.87 12.61 -18.64
CA VAL A 228 1.79 13.52 -19.05
C VAL A 228 0.58 13.30 -18.16
N ASN A 229 -0.06 14.37 -17.72
CA ASN A 229 -1.22 14.37 -16.81
C ASN A 229 -1.01 13.56 -15.51
N SER A 230 0.17 13.67 -14.90
CA SER A 230 0.49 12.99 -13.64
C SER A 230 0.86 13.97 -12.51
N SER A 231 0.36 15.20 -12.59
CA SER A 231 0.55 16.19 -11.55
C SER A 231 -0.22 15.84 -10.28
N VAL A 232 0.29 16.27 -9.13
CA VAL A 232 -0.38 16.09 -7.84
C VAL A 232 -0.41 17.39 -7.05
N ASP A 233 -1.48 17.57 -6.28
CA ASP A 233 -1.64 18.60 -5.25
C ASP A 233 -2.22 17.94 -4.00
N LEU A 234 -1.37 17.67 -3.04
CA LEU A 234 -1.66 16.90 -1.84
C LEU A 234 -1.60 17.80 -0.63
N SER A 235 -2.71 17.96 0.06
CA SER A 235 -2.75 18.59 1.38
C SER A 235 -2.64 17.53 2.47
N SER A 236 -2.04 17.86 3.60
CA SER A 236 -1.90 16.94 4.73
C SER A 236 -2.18 17.64 6.05
N TYR A 237 -2.77 16.91 6.96
CA TYR A 237 -2.88 17.30 8.36
C TYR A 237 -2.67 16.10 9.27
N PHE A 238 -2.03 16.34 10.40
CA PHE A 238 -1.93 15.40 11.52
C PHE A 238 -2.12 16.18 12.82
N LEU A 239 -3.19 15.90 13.55
CA LEU A 239 -3.47 16.46 14.85
C LEU A 239 -3.41 15.33 15.89
N GLY A 240 -2.67 15.54 16.96
CA GLY A 240 -2.50 14.55 18.00
C GLY A 240 -2.63 15.18 19.39
N ALA A 241 -3.23 14.44 20.31
CA ALA A 241 -3.22 14.73 21.74
C ALA A 241 -2.87 13.47 22.52
N MET A 242 -2.06 13.62 23.57
CA MET A 242 -1.69 12.53 24.47
C MET A 242 -1.90 12.97 25.92
N ARG A 243 -2.49 12.07 26.70
CA ARG A 243 -2.58 12.18 28.15
C ARG A 243 -1.83 11.03 28.80
N ILE A 244 -0.95 11.35 29.75
CA ILE A 244 -0.15 10.39 30.51
C ILE A 244 -0.55 10.47 31.99
N ASP A 245 -1.04 9.35 32.50
CA ASP A 245 -1.31 9.13 33.92
C ASP A 245 -0.39 8.01 34.45
N ARG A 246 -0.41 7.72 35.75
CA ARG A 246 0.46 6.71 36.37
C ARG A 246 0.31 5.31 35.78
N SER A 247 -0.93 4.93 35.44
CA SER A 247 -1.26 3.59 34.94
C SER A 247 -1.93 3.61 33.57
N MET A 248 -2.15 4.78 32.99
CA MET A 248 -2.88 4.91 31.72
C MET A 248 -2.20 5.90 30.77
N ILE A 249 -2.20 5.56 29.49
CA ILE A 249 -1.83 6.46 28.41
C ILE A 249 -2.98 6.47 27.41
N THR A 250 -3.45 7.66 27.07
CA THR A 250 -4.51 7.83 26.05
C THR A 250 -3.98 8.76 24.97
N ARG A 251 -4.12 8.34 23.71
CA ARG A 251 -3.77 9.12 22.52
C ARG A 251 -4.99 9.27 21.64
N VAL A 252 -5.15 10.44 21.07
CA VAL A 252 -6.13 10.71 20.03
C VAL A 252 -5.36 11.22 18.82
N HIS A 253 -5.60 10.63 17.66
CA HIS A 253 -5.03 11.08 16.40
C HIS A 253 -6.16 11.40 15.43
N PHE A 254 -5.96 12.46 14.65
CA PHE A 254 -6.79 12.81 13.53
C PHE A 254 -5.88 13.22 12.38
N PHE A 255 -5.90 12.47 11.27
CA PHE A 255 -4.98 12.69 10.16
C PHE A 255 -5.61 12.34 8.82
N GLY A 256 -4.97 12.81 7.73
CA GLY A 256 -5.38 12.64 6.35
C GLY A 256 -5.02 13.85 5.52
N GLY A 257 -5.77 14.06 4.46
CA GLY A 257 -5.66 15.24 3.61
C GLY A 257 -6.42 15.06 2.30
N PRO A 258 -7.01 16.13 1.76
CA PRO A 258 -7.53 16.08 0.41
C PRO A 258 -6.39 15.93 -0.59
N ILE A 259 -6.63 15.09 -1.60
CA ILE A 259 -5.76 14.88 -2.73
C ILE A 259 -6.44 15.36 -4.00
N HIS A 260 -5.62 15.84 -4.94
CA HIS A 260 -6.04 16.14 -6.30
C HIS A 260 -4.88 15.76 -7.22
N ASP A 261 -5.12 14.80 -8.12
CA ASP A 261 -4.09 14.33 -9.02
C ASP A 261 -4.60 13.99 -10.42
N GLY A 262 -3.70 14.08 -11.39
CA GLY A 262 -3.96 13.68 -12.76
C GLY A 262 -3.83 12.16 -12.92
N LEU A 263 -4.71 11.57 -13.72
CA LEU A 263 -4.77 10.13 -13.92
C LEU A 263 -3.69 9.63 -14.88
N ALA A 264 -2.78 8.81 -14.40
CA ALA A 264 -1.71 8.17 -15.17
C ALA A 264 -1.62 6.65 -14.89
N TYR A 265 -2.73 6.02 -14.55
CA TYR A 265 -2.85 4.64 -14.06
C TYR A 265 -2.43 3.56 -15.07
N TYR A 266 -2.50 3.85 -16.37
CA TYR A 266 -2.03 2.90 -17.38
C TYR A 266 -0.51 2.91 -17.52
N GLY A 267 0.12 1.74 -17.48
CA GLY A 267 1.51 1.55 -17.88
C GLY A 267 1.70 1.80 -19.38
N ILE A 268 2.93 2.15 -19.78
CA ILE A 268 3.30 2.26 -21.20
C ILE A 268 3.95 0.95 -21.65
N PRO A 269 3.84 0.58 -22.95
CA PRO A 269 4.55 -0.56 -23.51
C PRO A 269 6.07 -0.47 -23.30
N LYS A 270 6.74 -1.61 -23.13
CA LYS A 270 8.19 -1.70 -22.87
C LYS A 270 9.03 -0.91 -23.85
N TRP A 271 8.72 -0.94 -25.15
CA TRP A 271 9.46 -0.23 -26.18
C TRP A 271 9.37 1.29 -26.04
N MET A 272 8.25 1.83 -25.52
CA MET A 272 8.11 3.25 -25.22
C MET A 272 8.95 3.67 -24.02
N GLY A 273 9.10 2.83 -23.03
CA GLY A 273 9.94 3.08 -21.86
C GLY A 273 11.42 3.29 -22.23
N SER A 274 11.85 2.71 -23.33
CA SER A 274 13.20 2.85 -23.87
C SER A 274 13.39 4.12 -24.70
N ASP A 275 12.32 4.73 -25.22
CA ASP A 275 12.36 5.95 -26.02
C ASP A 275 12.28 7.19 -25.13
N PRO A 276 13.28 8.09 -25.16
CA PRO A 276 13.28 9.32 -24.37
C PRO A 276 12.08 10.24 -24.62
N HIS A 277 11.50 10.21 -25.82
CA HIS A 277 10.36 11.05 -26.18
C HIS A 277 9.03 10.45 -25.74
N LEU A 278 8.91 9.10 -25.74
CA LEU A 278 7.67 8.39 -25.48
C LEU A 278 7.51 7.93 -24.02
N ARG A 279 8.61 7.73 -23.29
CA ARG A 279 8.59 7.22 -21.90
C ARG A 279 7.80 8.08 -20.90
N ARG A 280 7.51 9.35 -21.26
CA ARG A 280 6.69 10.26 -20.45
C ARG A 280 5.23 10.27 -20.86
N SER A 281 4.88 9.63 -21.98
CA SER A 281 3.50 9.62 -22.46
C SER A 281 2.56 8.98 -21.45
N ASN A 282 1.34 9.45 -21.47
CA ASN A 282 0.21 8.75 -20.92
C ASN A 282 -0.39 7.90 -22.04
N TRP A 283 -0.87 6.69 -21.73
CA TRP A 283 -1.34 5.76 -22.77
C TRP A 283 -2.42 6.35 -23.67
N SER A 284 -3.32 7.13 -23.10
CA SER A 284 -4.42 7.76 -23.84
C SER A 284 -4.01 8.93 -24.74
N ASP A 285 -2.79 9.47 -24.57
CA ASP A 285 -2.30 10.58 -25.41
C ASP A 285 -1.71 10.11 -26.74
N LEU A 286 -1.57 8.81 -26.92
CA LEU A 286 -0.88 8.27 -28.07
C LEU A 286 -1.79 8.25 -29.28
N SER A 287 -1.37 8.89 -30.37
CA SER A 287 -2.10 8.77 -31.62
C SER A 287 -2.01 7.37 -32.17
N ALA A 288 -3.10 6.86 -32.67
CA ALA A 288 -3.18 5.55 -33.24
C ALA A 288 -2.24 5.37 -34.46
N ASP A 289 -2.01 6.46 -35.22
CA ASP A 289 -1.12 6.46 -36.37
C ASP A 289 0.36 6.32 -35.99
N SER A 290 0.75 6.79 -34.80
CA SER A 290 2.12 6.68 -34.33
C SER A 290 2.44 5.35 -33.65
N LEU A 291 1.42 4.54 -33.33
CA LEU A 291 1.59 3.38 -32.47
C LEU A 291 1.34 2.03 -33.13
N ALA A 292 0.77 1.95 -34.29
CA ALA A 292 0.38 0.70 -34.97
C ALA A 292 -0.37 -0.32 -34.05
N VAL A 293 -0.57 0.00 -32.77
CA VAL A 293 -1.23 -0.81 -31.75
C VAL A 293 -2.20 0.08 -30.99
N SER A 294 -3.44 -0.14 -31.21
CA SER A 294 -4.46 0.65 -30.61
C SER A 294 -5.14 -0.08 -29.46
N TYR A 295 -4.64 0.06 -28.29
CA TYR A 295 -5.40 -0.30 -27.09
C TYR A 295 -6.66 0.57 -26.96
N THR A 296 -6.51 1.88 -27.09
CA THR A 296 -7.62 2.83 -27.14
C THR A 296 -8.45 2.76 -28.41
N SER A 297 -7.89 2.24 -29.50
CA SER A 297 -8.53 2.24 -30.80
C SER A 297 -9.63 1.19 -30.94
N ARG A 298 -9.57 0.05 -30.22
CA ARG A 298 -10.66 -0.94 -30.31
C ARG A 298 -11.94 -0.41 -29.71
N ALA A 299 -11.87 0.13 -28.52
CA ALA A 299 -13.03 0.71 -27.85
C ALA A 299 -13.59 1.90 -28.63
N ARG A 300 -12.72 2.78 -29.16
CA ARG A 300 -13.14 3.90 -30.00
C ARG A 300 -13.67 3.48 -31.36
N ARG A 301 -13.11 2.47 -32.00
CA ARG A 301 -13.67 1.91 -33.24
C ARG A 301 -15.07 1.39 -33.04
N ILE A 302 -15.34 0.75 -31.90
CA ILE A 302 -16.68 0.28 -31.54
C ILE A 302 -17.62 1.48 -31.36
N ALA A 303 -17.23 2.48 -30.60
CA ALA A 303 -18.02 3.66 -30.31
C ALA A 303 -18.32 4.52 -31.55
N LEU A 304 -17.35 4.62 -32.48
CA LEU A 304 -17.51 5.44 -33.70
C LEU A 304 -18.05 4.65 -34.89
N GLY A 305 -18.22 3.33 -34.78
CA GLY A 305 -18.69 2.48 -35.87
C GLY A 305 -17.79 2.47 -37.10
N SER A 306 -16.51 2.80 -36.93
CA SER A 306 -15.54 2.86 -38.03
C SER A 306 -14.24 2.16 -37.64
N ASP A 307 -13.51 1.68 -38.66
CA ASP A 307 -12.15 1.13 -38.50
C ASP A 307 -11.09 2.21 -38.32
N THR A 308 -11.49 3.49 -38.26
CA THR A 308 -10.57 4.61 -38.16
C THR A 308 -10.15 4.79 -36.70
N THR A 309 -8.88 4.58 -36.45
CA THR A 309 -8.26 4.90 -35.15
C THR A 309 -8.05 6.40 -35.05
N TYR A 310 -8.50 7.00 -33.97
CA TYR A 310 -8.08 8.34 -33.62
C TYR A 310 -7.75 8.46 -32.14
N ALA A 311 -6.83 9.34 -31.82
CA ALA A 311 -6.46 9.64 -30.45
C ALA A 311 -7.29 10.83 -29.96
N VAL A 312 -7.81 10.69 -28.75
CA VAL A 312 -8.32 11.84 -27.99
C VAL A 312 -7.19 12.29 -27.08
N PRO A 313 -6.75 13.55 -27.17
CA PRO A 313 -5.77 14.07 -26.24
C PRO A 313 -6.25 13.90 -24.79
N ARG A 314 -5.30 13.67 -23.88
CA ARG A 314 -5.60 13.62 -22.44
C ARG A 314 -6.16 14.96 -22.02
N ARG A 315 -7.29 14.95 -21.32
CA ARG A 315 -7.97 16.16 -20.87
C ARG A 315 -7.49 16.53 -19.48
N GLU A 316 -7.42 17.83 -19.19
CA GLU A 316 -7.08 18.32 -17.85
C GLU A 316 -8.14 17.93 -16.81
N GLU A 317 -9.38 17.63 -17.25
CA GLU A 317 -10.48 17.15 -16.41
C GLU A 317 -10.37 15.68 -16.02
N GLU A 318 -9.43 14.91 -16.60
CA GLU A 318 -9.18 13.53 -16.22
C GLU A 318 -8.33 13.49 -14.96
N VAL A 319 -8.97 13.71 -13.83
CA VAL A 319 -8.37 13.88 -12.51
C VAL A 319 -9.10 13.07 -11.46
N GLU A 320 -8.42 12.80 -10.38
CA GLU A 320 -9.00 12.32 -9.14
C GLU A 320 -9.04 13.42 -8.09
N THR A 321 -10.10 13.42 -7.30
CA THR A 321 -10.20 14.20 -6.07
C THR A 321 -10.77 13.31 -4.99
N PHE A 322 -10.00 13.08 -3.94
CA PHE A 322 -10.40 12.19 -2.85
C PHE A 322 -9.94 12.74 -1.50
N SER A 323 -10.58 12.32 -0.43
CA SER A 323 -10.17 12.63 0.94
C SER A 323 -10.60 11.52 1.88
N GLN A 324 -9.67 11.01 2.68
CA GLN A 324 -9.93 9.95 3.66
C GLN A 324 -9.41 10.32 5.06
N PRO A 325 -10.16 11.17 5.81
CA PRO A 325 -9.83 11.45 7.20
C PRO A 325 -9.91 10.21 8.09
N HIS A 326 -8.91 10.06 8.94
CA HIS A 326 -8.79 9.02 9.95
C HIS A 326 -8.87 9.61 11.36
N ALA A 327 -9.62 8.96 12.23
CA ALA A 327 -9.67 9.26 13.65
C ALA A 327 -9.32 8.00 14.45
N GLU A 328 -8.39 8.09 15.39
CA GLU A 328 -7.95 7.00 16.26
C GLU A 328 -8.00 7.41 17.73
N LEU A 329 -8.54 6.53 18.58
CA LEU A 329 -8.42 6.60 20.02
C LEU A 329 -7.64 5.37 20.49
N ILE A 330 -6.42 5.57 20.96
CA ILE A 330 -5.52 4.52 21.42
C ILE A 330 -5.39 4.67 22.93
N HIS A 331 -5.85 3.69 23.68
CA HIS A 331 -5.84 3.69 25.12
C HIS A 331 -5.10 2.46 25.66
N GLU A 332 -4.13 2.70 26.52
CA GLU A 332 -3.35 1.69 27.23
C GLU A 332 -3.62 1.86 28.73
N TRP A 333 -3.99 0.77 29.38
CA TRP A 333 -4.23 0.72 30.83
C TRP A 333 -3.46 -0.43 31.46
N ARG A 334 -2.45 -0.10 32.25
CA ARG A 334 -1.73 -1.03 33.10
C ARG A 334 -2.56 -1.34 34.33
N ILE A 335 -3.35 -2.41 34.27
CA ILE A 335 -4.25 -2.85 35.36
C ILE A 335 -3.42 -3.34 36.55
N SER A 336 -2.32 -4.03 36.28
CA SER A 336 -1.35 -4.51 37.27
C SER A 336 0.06 -4.51 36.67
N PRO A 337 1.12 -4.78 37.44
CA PRO A 337 2.47 -4.92 36.89
C PRO A 337 2.59 -6.00 35.79
N ARG A 338 1.66 -6.94 35.76
CA ARG A 338 1.67 -8.10 34.83
C ARG A 338 0.56 -8.07 33.79
N VAL A 339 -0.39 -7.15 33.88
CA VAL A 339 -1.56 -7.13 32.98
C VAL A 339 -1.76 -5.75 32.42
N THR A 340 -1.68 -5.61 31.11
CA THR A 340 -1.97 -4.39 30.37
C THR A 340 -3.12 -4.61 29.40
N LEU A 341 -4.10 -3.73 29.46
CA LEU A 341 -5.22 -3.66 28.51
C LEU A 341 -4.94 -2.57 27.49
N HIS A 342 -5.03 -2.92 26.21
CA HIS A 342 -4.98 -1.97 25.10
C HIS A 342 -6.32 -1.95 24.39
N ASN A 343 -6.78 -0.76 24.05
CA ASN A 343 -7.96 -0.53 23.23
C ASN A 343 -7.62 0.44 22.12
N THR A 344 -7.86 0.06 20.89
CA THR A 344 -7.80 0.97 19.75
C THR A 344 -9.19 1.02 19.11
N LEU A 345 -9.81 2.19 19.18
CA LEU A 345 -11.01 2.52 18.43
C LEU A 345 -10.61 3.39 17.26
N PHE A 346 -11.15 3.12 16.08
CA PHE A 346 -10.87 3.95 14.93
C PHE A 346 -12.10 4.11 14.04
N TYR A 347 -12.09 5.21 13.32
CA TYR A 347 -13.05 5.50 12.28
C TYR A 347 -12.33 6.18 11.13
N TYR A 348 -12.64 5.79 9.89
CA TYR A 348 -12.31 6.58 8.74
C TYR A 348 -13.51 6.72 7.78
N ALA A 349 -13.50 7.81 7.04
CA ALA A 349 -14.50 8.14 6.03
C ALA A 349 -13.75 8.59 4.77
N GLY A 350 -13.91 7.86 3.68
CA GLY A 350 -13.38 8.23 2.38
C GLY A 350 -14.52 8.76 1.49
N ASP A 351 -14.29 9.88 0.83
CA ASP A 351 -15.22 10.41 -0.18
C ASP A 351 -14.43 11.03 -1.33
N GLY A 352 -14.79 10.68 -2.55
CA GLY A 352 -14.19 11.28 -3.72
C GLY A 352 -14.68 10.72 -5.03
N SER A 353 -14.02 11.16 -6.09
CA SER A 353 -14.35 10.76 -7.44
C SER A 353 -13.13 10.86 -8.36
N PHE A 354 -13.15 10.10 -9.42
CA PHE A 354 -12.22 10.21 -10.52
C PHE A 354 -12.98 10.32 -11.84
N THR A 355 -12.48 11.20 -12.71
CA THR A 355 -13.07 11.51 -14.01
C THR A 355 -12.14 10.96 -15.11
N TYR A 356 -12.69 10.23 -16.08
CA TYR A 356 -11.91 9.62 -17.15
C TYR A 356 -12.67 9.58 -18.47
N ASP A 357 -11.93 9.46 -19.57
CA ASP A 357 -12.48 9.35 -20.92
C ASP A 357 -13.26 8.05 -21.11
N ALA A 358 -14.52 8.18 -21.50
CA ALA A 358 -15.40 7.09 -21.87
C ALA A 358 -15.96 7.25 -23.31
N SER A 359 -15.26 7.96 -24.19
CA SER A 359 -15.64 8.15 -25.59
C SER A 359 -15.71 6.85 -26.39
N TRP A 360 -15.21 5.74 -25.80
CA TRP A 360 -15.31 4.38 -26.34
C TRP A 360 -16.64 3.69 -25.99
N ALA A 361 -17.43 4.21 -25.04
CA ALA A 361 -18.67 3.61 -24.58
C ALA A 361 -19.83 4.00 -25.49
N ASP A 362 -20.73 3.06 -25.72
CA ASP A 362 -21.97 3.29 -26.45
C ASP A 362 -23.13 3.67 -25.50
N SER A 363 -24.28 3.97 -26.07
CA SER A 363 -25.51 4.36 -25.32
C SER A 363 -26.00 3.20 -24.41
N ALA A 364 -25.86 1.96 -24.83
CA ALA A 364 -26.27 0.80 -24.04
C ALA A 364 -25.37 0.61 -22.84
N MET A 365 -24.05 0.76 -23.02
CA MET A 365 -23.08 0.73 -21.92
C MET A 365 -23.36 1.82 -20.90
N LEU A 366 -23.56 3.07 -21.32
CA LEU A 366 -23.87 4.19 -20.44
C LEU A 366 -25.33 4.21 -19.96
N ARG A 367 -26.12 3.20 -20.35
CA ARG A 367 -27.53 3.01 -19.93
C ARG A 367 -28.44 4.22 -20.25
N ILE A 368 -28.24 4.83 -21.40
CA ILE A 368 -29.01 5.96 -21.91
C ILE A 368 -29.84 5.62 -23.15
N GLY A 369 -30.11 4.33 -23.38
CA GLY A 369 -30.99 3.87 -24.47
C GLY A 369 -32.47 3.77 -24.06
N THR A 370 -33.30 3.37 -24.99
CA THR A 370 -34.76 3.22 -24.80
C THR A 370 -35.13 2.24 -23.69
N SER A 371 -34.29 1.21 -23.45
CA SER A 371 -34.45 0.27 -22.35
C SER A 371 -34.35 0.91 -20.96
N TYR A 372 -33.80 2.11 -20.88
CA TYR A 372 -33.59 2.87 -19.64
C TYR A 372 -34.43 4.14 -19.56
N GLY A 373 -35.42 4.28 -20.48
CA GLY A 373 -36.38 5.38 -20.47
C GLY A 373 -36.00 6.61 -21.30
N PHE A 374 -34.94 6.51 -22.11
CA PHE A 374 -34.56 7.61 -23.01
C PHE A 374 -35.11 7.45 -24.43
N PRO A 375 -35.41 8.56 -25.14
CA PRO A 375 -36.21 8.54 -26.38
C PRO A 375 -35.49 7.98 -27.60
N ALA A 376 -34.16 7.99 -27.64
CA ALA A 376 -33.38 7.53 -28.80
C ALA A 376 -32.06 6.95 -28.37
N GLU A 377 -31.56 5.96 -29.14
CA GLU A 377 -30.26 5.34 -28.93
C GLU A 377 -29.22 6.04 -29.83
N GLU A 378 -28.77 7.20 -29.43
CA GLU A 378 -27.62 7.84 -30.04
C GLU A 378 -26.38 7.58 -29.18
N ASN A 379 -25.28 7.19 -29.82
CA ASN A 379 -24.03 6.99 -29.09
C ASN A 379 -23.47 8.35 -28.63
N PRO A 380 -23.13 8.50 -27.35
CA PRO A 380 -22.47 9.69 -26.86
C PRO A 380 -21.11 9.84 -27.56
N ARG A 381 -20.68 11.06 -27.77
CA ARG A 381 -19.38 11.39 -28.32
C ARG A 381 -18.60 12.20 -27.31
N ASN A 382 -17.29 12.09 -27.39
CA ASN A 382 -16.40 12.90 -26.55
C ASN A 382 -16.79 12.85 -25.05
N ALA A 383 -17.13 11.65 -24.57
CA ALA A 383 -17.71 11.45 -23.25
C ALA A 383 -16.64 11.47 -22.14
N LEU A 384 -16.95 12.16 -21.05
CA LEU A 384 -16.29 12.05 -19.75
C LEU A 384 -17.27 11.43 -18.76
N VAL A 385 -16.84 10.41 -18.07
CA VAL A 385 -17.58 9.83 -16.94
C VAL A 385 -16.86 10.14 -15.64
N GLN A 386 -17.64 10.25 -14.57
CA GLN A 386 -17.14 10.47 -13.23
C GLN A 386 -17.63 9.35 -12.33
N ALA A 387 -16.68 8.60 -11.75
CA ALA A 387 -16.94 7.53 -10.82
C ALA A 387 -16.72 8.02 -9.39
N PHE A 388 -17.68 7.72 -8.53
CA PHE A 388 -17.69 8.15 -7.12
C PHE A 388 -17.57 6.95 -6.19
N VAL A 389 -16.80 7.15 -5.11
CA VAL A 389 -16.65 6.20 -4.03
C VAL A 389 -16.86 6.92 -2.70
N GLY A 390 -17.74 6.38 -1.87
CA GLY A 390 -17.93 6.80 -0.50
C GLY A 390 -17.68 5.62 0.45
N ASN A 391 -16.68 5.73 1.32
CA ASN A 391 -16.27 4.68 2.25
C ASN A 391 -16.50 5.10 3.69
N ARG A 392 -16.97 4.17 4.54
CA ARG A 392 -17.12 4.38 5.98
C ARG A 392 -16.69 3.10 6.70
N GLN A 393 -15.70 3.20 7.57
CA GLN A 393 -15.28 2.08 8.40
C GLN A 393 -15.15 2.48 9.85
N VAL A 394 -15.70 1.66 10.73
CA VAL A 394 -15.50 1.72 12.17
C VAL A 394 -14.86 0.42 12.65
N GLY A 395 -13.94 0.52 13.59
CA GLY A 395 -13.33 -0.67 14.18
C GLY A 395 -12.93 -0.52 15.64
N TRP A 396 -12.85 -1.68 16.30
CA TRP A 396 -12.37 -1.82 17.65
C TRP A 396 -11.41 -3.00 17.75
N LEU A 397 -10.22 -2.75 18.29
CA LEU A 397 -9.12 -3.70 18.42
C LEU A 397 -8.71 -3.81 19.90
N PRO A 398 -9.49 -4.52 20.73
CA PRO A 398 -9.12 -4.77 22.12
C PRO A 398 -8.08 -5.86 22.23
N ARG A 399 -7.12 -5.72 23.13
CA ARG A 399 -6.19 -6.79 23.51
C ARG A 399 -5.75 -6.66 24.94
N VAL A 400 -5.43 -7.81 25.53
CA VAL A 400 -4.85 -7.94 26.86
C VAL A 400 -3.50 -8.61 26.73
N GLU A 401 -2.48 -7.99 27.31
CA GLU A 401 -1.12 -8.54 27.44
C GLU A 401 -0.92 -9.00 28.89
N ILE A 402 -0.46 -10.22 29.08
CA ILE A 402 -0.29 -10.88 30.38
C ILE A 402 1.15 -11.40 30.46
N ASP A 403 1.98 -10.75 31.28
CA ASP A 403 3.29 -11.27 31.69
C ASP A 403 3.09 -12.29 32.83
N HIS A 404 3.33 -13.56 32.54
CA HIS A 404 3.25 -14.63 33.55
C HIS A 404 4.62 -15.10 34.07
N GLY A 405 5.69 -14.34 33.76
CA GLY A 405 7.04 -14.53 34.26
C GLY A 405 7.92 -15.35 33.31
N ASP A 406 7.45 -16.50 32.84
CA ASP A 406 8.16 -17.31 31.84
C ASP A 406 7.73 -16.98 30.40
N GLY A 407 6.79 -16.07 30.22
CA GLY A 407 6.33 -15.65 28.89
C GLY A 407 5.33 -14.50 28.90
N ASP A 408 4.98 -14.07 27.69
CA ASP A 408 4.05 -12.99 27.38
C ASP A 408 2.89 -13.56 26.58
N LEU A 409 1.71 -13.66 27.19
CA LEU A 409 0.47 -14.03 26.52
C LEU A 409 -0.30 -12.81 26.08
N THR A 410 -0.63 -12.73 24.81
CA THR A 410 -1.52 -11.72 24.23
C THR A 410 -2.80 -12.37 23.75
N LEU A 411 -3.94 -11.90 24.26
CA LEU A 411 -5.28 -12.27 23.78
C LEU A 411 -5.94 -11.04 23.19
N GLY A 412 -6.55 -11.16 22.03
CA GLY A 412 -7.21 -10.00 21.43
C GLY A 412 -8.29 -10.35 20.43
N ALA A 413 -8.97 -9.31 19.99
CA ALA A 413 -10.03 -9.38 19.00
C ALA A 413 -9.89 -8.23 17.99
N GLU A 414 -10.51 -8.43 16.84
CA GLU A 414 -10.72 -7.43 15.82
C GLU A 414 -12.19 -7.42 15.44
N LEU A 415 -12.80 -6.23 15.50
CA LEU A 415 -14.16 -6.00 15.02
C LEU A 415 -14.09 -4.82 14.07
N ARG A 416 -14.35 -5.03 12.76
CA ARG A 416 -14.38 -3.99 11.75
C ARG A 416 -15.63 -4.11 10.89
N PHE A 417 -16.29 -2.99 10.67
CA PHE A 417 -17.49 -2.89 9.87
C PHE A 417 -17.31 -1.80 8.83
N HIS A 418 -17.32 -2.19 7.57
CA HIS A 418 -17.15 -1.32 6.42
C HIS A 418 -18.43 -1.29 5.58
N ARG A 419 -18.74 -0.09 5.10
CA ARG A 419 -19.84 0.19 4.17
C ARG A 419 -19.33 1.15 3.12
N SER A 420 -19.64 0.84 1.88
CA SER A 420 -19.30 1.70 0.75
C SER A 420 -20.54 1.99 -0.11
N THR A 421 -20.47 3.08 -0.83
CA THR A 421 -21.42 3.42 -1.91
C THR A 421 -20.60 3.77 -3.13
N HIS A 422 -20.90 3.12 -4.24
CA HIS A 422 -20.23 3.32 -5.52
C HIS A 422 -21.27 3.70 -6.57
N TRP A 423 -20.99 4.75 -7.34
CA TRP A 423 -21.87 5.18 -8.43
C TRP A 423 -21.12 5.99 -9.47
N GLY A 424 -21.67 6.05 -10.68
CA GLY A 424 -21.09 6.81 -11.76
C GLY A 424 -22.12 7.64 -12.53
N LYS A 425 -21.68 8.81 -12.99
CA LYS A 425 -22.47 9.70 -13.86
C LYS A 425 -21.70 10.12 -15.10
N ILE A 426 -22.39 10.58 -16.11
CA ILE A 426 -21.81 11.22 -17.29
C ILE A 426 -21.55 12.69 -16.93
N ALA A 427 -20.27 13.06 -16.79
CA ALA A 427 -19.89 14.44 -16.48
C ALA A 427 -20.01 15.37 -17.69
N TYR A 428 -19.72 14.82 -18.87
CA TYR A 428 -19.87 15.53 -20.16
C TYR A 428 -20.00 14.49 -21.27
N ALA A 429 -20.85 14.76 -22.25
CA ALA A 429 -20.80 14.10 -23.55
C ALA A 429 -21.55 14.94 -24.58
N GLU A 430 -21.18 14.76 -25.84
CA GLU A 430 -22.00 15.22 -26.99
C GLU A 430 -23.07 14.15 -27.31
N ASN A 431 -24.17 14.52 -27.93
CA ASN A 431 -25.29 13.65 -28.29
C ASN A 431 -26.03 13.03 -27.09
N LEU A 432 -26.12 13.74 -25.98
CA LEU A 432 -27.02 13.32 -24.90
C LEU A 432 -28.47 13.67 -25.25
N PRO A 433 -29.47 12.90 -24.73
CA PRO A 433 -30.89 13.26 -24.87
C PRO A 433 -31.17 14.69 -24.42
N GLU A 434 -32.18 15.36 -25.06
CA GLU A 434 -32.45 16.78 -24.82
C GLU A 434 -32.80 17.10 -23.35
N ASP A 435 -33.49 16.18 -22.68
CA ASP A 435 -33.90 16.32 -21.26
C ASP A 435 -33.01 15.44 -20.34
N PHE A 436 -31.72 15.21 -20.68
CA PHE A 436 -30.84 14.37 -19.89
C PHE A 436 -30.55 14.97 -18.50
N ASP A 437 -30.84 14.18 -17.45
CA ASP A 437 -30.53 14.57 -16.07
C ASP A 437 -29.01 14.44 -15.78
N PRO A 438 -28.29 15.53 -15.51
CA PRO A 438 -26.86 15.45 -15.13
C PRO A 438 -26.58 14.66 -13.85
N GLY A 439 -27.64 14.43 -13.04
CA GLY A 439 -27.58 13.57 -11.85
C GLY A 439 -27.84 12.09 -12.12
N TYR A 440 -28.03 11.69 -13.39
CA TYR A 440 -28.29 10.30 -13.74
C TYR A 440 -27.11 9.38 -13.45
N HIS A 441 -27.35 8.33 -12.63
CA HIS A 441 -26.35 7.31 -12.32
C HIS A 441 -26.48 6.13 -13.28
N PHE A 442 -25.44 5.87 -14.08
CA PHE A 442 -25.40 4.73 -15.00
C PHE A 442 -24.91 3.42 -14.33
N TYR A 443 -24.37 3.48 -13.14
CA TYR A 443 -24.22 2.37 -12.20
C TYR A 443 -24.32 2.89 -10.77
N GLU A 444 -24.78 2.04 -9.85
CA GLU A 444 -24.86 2.34 -8.42
C GLU A 444 -25.01 1.04 -7.64
N TYR A 445 -24.23 0.87 -6.57
CA TYR A 445 -24.36 -0.23 -5.62
C TYR A 445 -23.77 0.12 -4.27
N ASN A 446 -24.14 -0.68 -3.25
CA ASN A 446 -23.58 -0.59 -1.92
C ASN A 446 -22.75 -1.83 -1.60
N GLY A 447 -21.50 -1.61 -1.18
CA GLY A 447 -20.60 -2.65 -0.68
C GLY A 447 -20.69 -2.84 0.83
N VAL A 448 -20.54 -4.08 1.26
CA VAL A 448 -20.57 -4.47 2.68
C VAL A 448 -19.39 -5.36 2.99
N ARG A 449 -18.63 -5.02 4.01
CA ARG A 449 -17.60 -5.89 4.57
C ARG A 449 -17.69 -5.92 6.08
N ASP A 450 -17.82 -7.12 6.66
CA ASP A 450 -17.74 -7.34 8.10
C ASP A 450 -16.57 -8.26 8.40
N ILE A 451 -15.73 -7.87 9.35
CA ILE A 451 -14.55 -8.61 9.78
C ILE A 451 -14.60 -8.76 11.29
N VAL A 452 -14.56 -10.01 11.75
CA VAL A 452 -14.50 -10.35 13.17
C VAL A 452 -13.41 -11.39 13.34
N SER A 453 -12.39 -11.12 14.14
CA SER A 453 -11.38 -12.12 14.45
C SER A 453 -11.06 -12.16 15.94
N LEU A 454 -10.64 -13.34 16.39
CA LEU A 454 -10.10 -13.59 17.72
C LEU A 454 -8.69 -14.15 17.55
N TYR A 455 -7.77 -13.75 18.41
CA TYR A 455 -6.41 -14.29 18.37
C TYR A 455 -5.83 -14.49 19.76
N ALA A 456 -4.93 -15.47 19.83
CA ALA A 456 -4.06 -15.71 20.96
C ALA A 456 -2.62 -15.80 20.45
N HIS A 457 -1.70 -15.19 21.16
CA HIS A 457 -0.27 -15.19 20.86
C HIS A 457 0.53 -15.33 22.13
N GLU A 458 1.44 -16.28 22.15
CA GLU A 458 2.32 -16.57 23.29
C GLU A 458 3.77 -16.57 22.82
N ILE A 459 4.64 -15.89 23.57
CA ILE A 459 6.08 -16.06 23.50
C ILE A 459 6.53 -16.58 24.86
N HIS A 460 6.91 -17.84 24.92
CA HIS A 460 7.30 -18.53 26.14
C HIS A 460 8.80 -18.82 26.16
N ARG A 461 9.47 -18.49 27.27
CA ARG A 461 10.87 -18.83 27.51
C ARG A 461 10.96 -20.26 28.05
N LEU A 462 11.29 -21.19 27.16
CA LEU A 462 11.36 -22.61 27.49
C LEU A 462 12.59 -22.96 28.35
N ALA A 463 13.71 -22.29 28.09
CA ALA A 463 14.99 -22.41 28.80
C ALA A 463 15.85 -21.17 28.53
N ASP A 464 17.01 -21.07 29.17
CA ASP A 464 17.94 -19.99 28.90
C ASP A 464 18.36 -20.00 27.43
N GLY A 465 18.11 -18.87 26.76
CA GLY A 465 18.36 -18.71 25.32
C GLY A 465 17.33 -19.34 24.39
N TRP A 466 16.30 -20.04 24.88
CA TRP A 466 15.28 -20.69 24.06
C TRP A 466 13.90 -20.04 24.26
N ASN A 467 13.34 -19.50 23.19
CA ASN A 467 11.98 -18.96 23.18
C ASN A 467 11.13 -19.75 22.18
N VAL A 468 9.93 -20.11 22.57
CA VAL A 468 8.92 -20.75 21.74
C VAL A 468 7.80 -19.76 21.52
N MET A 469 7.34 -19.62 20.29
CA MET A 469 6.19 -18.79 19.91
C MET A 469 5.06 -19.70 19.42
N ALA A 470 3.85 -19.44 19.87
CA ALA A 470 2.63 -20.01 19.33
C ALA A 470 1.60 -18.91 19.10
N SER A 471 0.96 -18.92 17.94
CA SER A 471 -0.11 -17.99 17.61
C SER A 471 -1.26 -18.73 16.94
N LEU A 472 -2.47 -18.31 17.23
CA LEU A 472 -3.68 -18.83 16.61
C LEU A 472 -4.63 -17.67 16.35
N GLN A 473 -5.11 -17.54 15.11
CA GLN A 473 -6.16 -16.60 14.74
C GLN A 473 -7.37 -17.36 14.19
N LEU A 474 -8.56 -17.02 14.67
CA LEU A 474 -9.82 -17.38 14.06
C LEU A 474 -10.42 -16.14 13.42
N ALA A 475 -10.54 -16.12 12.09
CA ALA A 475 -10.98 -14.96 11.33
C ALA A 475 -12.27 -15.25 10.56
N TYR A 476 -13.31 -14.48 10.83
CA TYR A 476 -14.56 -14.45 10.09
C TYR A 476 -14.60 -13.21 9.21
N ASN A 477 -14.82 -13.40 7.92
CA ASN A 477 -14.90 -12.35 6.92
C ASN A 477 -16.19 -12.51 6.11
N ARG A 478 -16.93 -11.44 5.89
CA ARG A 478 -18.15 -11.47 5.08
C ARG A 478 -18.15 -10.33 4.06
N TYR A 479 -18.21 -10.68 2.78
CA TYR A 479 -18.52 -9.75 1.70
C TYR A 479 -20.00 -9.71 1.39
N GLY A 480 -20.48 -8.57 0.91
CA GLY A 480 -21.81 -8.45 0.34
C GLY A 480 -21.92 -7.26 -0.61
N ILE A 481 -22.81 -7.40 -1.56
CA ILE A 481 -23.31 -6.31 -2.41
C ILE A 481 -24.82 -6.18 -2.17
N ARG A 482 -25.31 -4.95 -2.14
CA ARG A 482 -26.72 -4.60 -1.98
C ARG A 482 -27.07 -3.44 -2.88
N ASP A 483 -28.36 -3.32 -3.16
CA ASP A 483 -28.93 -2.17 -3.87
C ASP A 483 -28.26 -1.88 -5.21
N GLU A 484 -27.77 -2.93 -5.91
CA GLU A 484 -27.27 -2.78 -7.26
C GLU A 484 -28.45 -2.43 -8.17
N LYS A 485 -28.34 -1.25 -8.79
CA LYS A 485 -29.48 -0.52 -9.37
C LYS A 485 -30.10 -1.18 -10.61
N TYR A 486 -29.31 -1.82 -11.44
CA TYR A 486 -29.74 -2.24 -12.77
C TYR A 486 -29.91 -3.75 -12.93
N LEU A 487 -28.99 -4.53 -12.38
CA LEU A 487 -29.04 -5.98 -12.47
C LEU A 487 -29.70 -6.61 -11.25
N GLY A 488 -29.95 -5.82 -10.20
CA GLY A 488 -30.53 -6.28 -8.94
C GLY A 488 -29.64 -7.28 -8.20
N THR A 489 -28.34 -7.30 -8.48
CA THR A 489 -27.41 -8.24 -7.89
C THR A 489 -27.28 -7.98 -6.40
N THR A 490 -27.61 -8.99 -5.60
CA THR A 490 -27.47 -8.96 -4.14
C THR A 490 -26.92 -10.28 -3.66
N PHE A 491 -25.82 -10.25 -2.89
CA PHE A 491 -25.25 -11.44 -2.31
C PHE A 491 -24.54 -11.18 -0.97
N SER A 492 -24.25 -12.26 -0.25
CA SER A 492 -23.49 -12.27 0.98
C SER A 492 -22.67 -13.54 1.05
N VAL A 493 -21.33 -13.41 1.00
CA VAL A 493 -20.40 -14.57 1.02
C VAL A 493 -19.56 -14.52 2.29
N PRO A 494 -19.76 -15.47 3.24
CA PRO A 494 -18.94 -15.58 4.43
C PRO A 494 -17.73 -16.47 4.20
N TYR A 495 -16.63 -16.16 4.90
CA TYR A 495 -15.43 -16.99 5.02
C TYR A 495 -15.05 -17.15 6.49
N LEU A 496 -14.57 -18.33 6.86
CA LEU A 496 -14.05 -18.61 8.18
C LEU A 496 -12.72 -19.31 8.08
N PHE A 497 -11.68 -18.74 8.68
CA PHE A 497 -10.30 -19.25 8.61
C PHE A 497 -9.72 -19.47 9.99
N LEU A 498 -8.90 -20.52 10.09
CA LEU A 498 -8.04 -20.78 11.24
C LEU A 498 -6.59 -20.69 10.77
N ASN A 499 -5.83 -19.75 11.33
CA ASN A 499 -4.47 -19.42 10.93
C ASN A 499 -3.50 -19.68 12.11
N PRO A 500 -2.96 -20.91 12.26
CA PRO A 500 -1.96 -21.22 13.27
C PRO A 500 -0.56 -20.82 12.82
N ARG A 501 0.29 -20.44 13.79
CA ARG A 501 1.72 -20.23 13.60
C ARG A 501 2.48 -20.69 14.82
N VAL A 502 3.61 -21.37 14.61
CA VAL A 502 4.52 -21.79 15.66
C VAL A 502 5.95 -21.48 15.26
N GLY A 503 6.80 -21.24 16.23
CA GLY A 503 8.21 -21.02 15.96
C GLY A 503 9.08 -21.17 17.20
N VAL A 504 10.36 -21.33 16.98
CA VAL A 504 11.36 -21.40 18.04
C VAL A 504 12.51 -20.46 17.70
N ASN A 505 12.98 -19.72 18.67
CA ASN A 505 14.18 -18.89 18.58
C ASN A 505 15.21 -19.38 19.60
N VAL A 506 16.47 -19.51 19.15
CA VAL A 506 17.59 -19.98 19.96
C VAL A 506 18.68 -18.91 19.95
N ASN A 507 19.03 -18.40 21.12
CA ASN A 507 20.15 -17.49 21.32
C ASN A 507 21.37 -18.31 21.69
N ALA A 508 22.14 -18.75 20.69
CA ALA A 508 23.29 -19.63 20.88
C ALA A 508 24.45 -18.95 21.63
N THR A 509 24.63 -17.63 21.39
CA THR A 509 25.58 -16.76 22.12
C THR A 509 24.96 -15.37 22.27
N GLU A 510 25.65 -14.44 22.91
CA GLU A 510 25.22 -13.03 22.97
C GLU A 510 25.13 -12.39 21.57
N SER A 511 25.93 -12.85 20.63
CA SER A 511 26.00 -12.30 19.27
C SER A 511 25.22 -13.11 18.22
N LEU A 512 24.89 -14.37 18.49
CA LEU A 512 24.30 -15.28 17.50
C LEU A 512 22.96 -15.81 17.95
N SER A 513 21.95 -15.65 17.11
CA SER A 513 20.65 -16.29 17.26
C SER A 513 20.20 -16.97 15.98
N ALA A 514 19.38 -18.00 16.11
CA ALA A 514 18.72 -18.68 14.99
C ALA A 514 17.26 -18.93 15.32
N TYR A 515 16.43 -19.08 14.31
CA TYR A 515 15.02 -19.38 14.49
C TYR A 515 14.48 -20.28 13.39
N LEU A 516 13.41 -20.99 13.72
CA LEU A 516 12.56 -21.73 12.81
C LEU A 516 11.12 -21.26 13.04
N SER A 517 10.38 -20.98 11.96
CA SER A 517 8.97 -20.59 11.99
C SER A 517 8.19 -21.41 10.97
N VAL A 518 6.98 -21.84 11.35
CA VAL A 518 6.03 -22.52 10.47
C VAL A 518 4.67 -21.84 10.65
N ALA A 519 4.07 -21.39 9.54
CA ALA A 519 2.77 -20.75 9.53
C ALA A 519 1.84 -21.40 8.49
N TYR A 520 0.57 -21.53 8.83
CA TYR A 520 -0.49 -21.82 7.88
C TYR A 520 -1.44 -20.64 7.85
N THR A 521 -1.67 -20.07 6.67
CA THR A 521 -2.47 -18.86 6.50
C THR A 521 -3.43 -19.03 5.33
N SER A 522 -4.67 -18.62 5.52
CA SER A 522 -5.71 -18.64 4.48
C SER A 522 -6.24 -17.24 4.24
N ARG A 523 -6.64 -16.96 3.02
CA ARG A 523 -7.14 -15.66 2.61
C ARG A 523 -8.25 -15.79 1.57
N GLU A 524 -9.27 -14.98 1.71
CA GLU A 524 -10.38 -14.86 0.77
C GLU A 524 -10.00 -14.09 -0.51
N PRO A 525 -10.70 -14.31 -1.63
CA PRO A 525 -10.66 -13.47 -2.82
C PRO A 525 -11.13 -12.04 -2.48
N ARG A 526 -10.71 -11.07 -3.30
CA ARG A 526 -11.22 -9.68 -3.22
C ARG A 526 -12.67 -9.62 -3.72
N MET A 527 -13.40 -8.54 -3.36
CA MET A 527 -14.75 -8.28 -3.89
C MET A 527 -14.77 -8.34 -5.43
N ARG A 528 -13.78 -7.71 -6.08
CA ARG A 528 -13.66 -7.69 -7.53
C ARG A 528 -13.49 -9.09 -8.17
N ASN A 529 -12.92 -10.06 -7.45
CA ASN A 529 -12.87 -11.45 -7.89
C ASN A 529 -14.22 -12.18 -7.81
N LEU A 530 -15.15 -11.66 -7.02
CA LEU A 530 -16.51 -12.15 -6.90
C LEU A 530 -17.45 -11.43 -7.87
N TYR A 531 -17.37 -10.10 -7.90
CA TYR A 531 -18.14 -9.26 -8.80
C TYR A 531 -17.55 -7.84 -8.87
N ALA A 532 -17.13 -7.43 -10.05
CA ALA A 532 -16.74 -6.07 -10.36
C ALA A 532 -17.99 -5.23 -10.70
N ALA A 533 -18.82 -4.91 -9.69
CA ALA A 533 -20.11 -4.29 -9.87
C ALA A 533 -20.00 -2.88 -10.49
N GLU A 534 -18.92 -2.16 -10.22
CA GLU A 534 -18.56 -0.88 -10.83
C GLU A 534 -18.35 -0.96 -12.34
N ASP A 535 -18.01 -2.13 -12.86
CA ASP A 535 -17.79 -2.42 -14.28
C ASP A 535 -19.00 -3.08 -14.94
N SER A 536 -20.15 -3.19 -14.24
CA SER A 536 -21.36 -3.84 -14.74
C SER A 536 -21.97 -3.13 -15.95
N TRP A 537 -21.75 -1.82 -16.07
CA TRP A 537 -22.25 -1.00 -17.18
C TRP A 537 -21.61 -1.36 -18.54
N PHE A 538 -20.45 -1.99 -18.56
CA PHE A 538 -19.82 -2.49 -19.79
C PHE A 538 -19.64 -4.02 -19.83
N GLY A 539 -20.39 -4.75 -19.02
CA GLY A 539 -20.59 -6.19 -19.19
C GLY A 539 -19.94 -7.07 -18.13
N ALA A 540 -19.37 -6.52 -17.05
CA ALA A 540 -18.88 -7.36 -15.94
C ALA A 540 -20.05 -8.11 -15.29
N THR A 541 -19.84 -9.42 -15.04
CA THR A 541 -20.85 -10.33 -14.48
C THR A 541 -20.37 -10.94 -13.18
N PRO A 542 -21.30 -11.33 -12.28
CA PRO A 542 -20.94 -12.05 -11.05
C PRO A 542 -20.19 -13.35 -11.35
N GLN A 543 -19.08 -13.57 -10.64
CA GLN A 543 -18.22 -14.76 -10.78
C GLN A 543 -18.67 -15.87 -9.82
N PHE A 544 -19.86 -16.38 -10.08
CA PHE A 544 -20.51 -17.45 -9.31
C PHE A 544 -21.00 -18.55 -10.25
N ALA A 545 -21.19 -19.75 -9.72
CA ALA A 545 -21.83 -20.80 -10.48
C ALA A 545 -23.20 -20.32 -11.00
N ALA A 546 -23.52 -20.64 -12.25
CA ALA A 546 -24.75 -20.17 -12.88
C ALA A 546 -25.48 -21.31 -13.60
N ASP A 547 -26.81 -21.30 -13.50
CA ASP A 547 -27.70 -22.13 -14.32
C ASP A 547 -28.22 -21.30 -15.52
N THR A 548 -27.94 -21.80 -16.72
CA THR A 548 -28.35 -21.20 -17.99
C THR A 548 -29.45 -22.00 -18.72
N SER A 549 -29.94 -23.09 -18.13
CA SER A 549 -30.86 -24.04 -18.80
C SER A 549 -32.24 -23.46 -19.14
N GLY A 550 -32.64 -22.36 -18.45
CA GLY A 550 -33.95 -21.72 -18.64
C GLY A 550 -33.97 -20.51 -19.59
N GLY A 551 -32.90 -20.23 -20.33
CA GLY A 551 -32.79 -19.06 -21.21
C GLY A 551 -32.52 -17.74 -20.47
N THR A 552 -32.53 -17.76 -19.13
CA THR A 552 -32.06 -16.67 -18.26
C THR A 552 -30.95 -17.19 -17.37
N VAL A 553 -29.91 -16.37 -17.15
CA VAL A 553 -28.81 -16.73 -16.27
C VAL A 553 -29.27 -16.55 -14.81
N ARG A 554 -29.13 -17.62 -14.01
CA ARG A 554 -29.41 -17.60 -12.56
C ARG A 554 -28.15 -17.95 -11.82
N TYR A 555 -27.64 -17.02 -11.04
CA TYR A 555 -26.41 -17.22 -10.24
C TYR A 555 -26.73 -17.91 -8.90
N ASP A 556 -25.89 -18.91 -8.55
CA ASP A 556 -25.84 -19.47 -7.20
C ASP A 556 -24.79 -18.70 -6.38
N PHE A 557 -25.25 -17.68 -5.65
CA PHE A 557 -24.38 -16.85 -4.81
C PHE A 557 -23.78 -17.57 -3.58
N GLY A 558 -24.12 -18.83 -3.36
CA GLY A 558 -23.44 -19.68 -2.39
C GLY A 558 -22.19 -20.37 -2.95
N SER A 559 -21.96 -20.29 -4.28
CA SER A 559 -20.90 -21.05 -4.99
C SER A 559 -20.00 -20.08 -5.81
N PRO A 560 -19.14 -19.27 -5.16
CA PRO A 560 -18.21 -18.41 -5.88
C PRO A 560 -17.19 -19.23 -6.66
N LEU A 561 -16.84 -18.78 -7.89
CA LEU A 561 -15.83 -19.41 -8.75
C LEU A 561 -14.42 -19.15 -8.23
N ALA A 562 -14.17 -17.94 -7.72
CA ALA A 562 -12.90 -17.60 -7.07
C ALA A 562 -12.82 -18.26 -5.69
N ARG A 563 -11.74 -18.99 -5.44
CA ARG A 563 -11.52 -19.74 -4.20
C ARG A 563 -10.54 -19.02 -3.29
N PRO A 564 -10.67 -19.22 -1.95
CA PRO A 564 -9.63 -18.78 -1.01
C PRO A 564 -8.27 -19.40 -1.31
N GLU A 565 -7.22 -18.63 -1.14
CA GLU A 565 -5.85 -19.14 -1.19
C GLU A 565 -5.39 -19.65 0.19
N HIS A 566 -4.57 -20.70 0.17
CA HIS A 566 -4.02 -21.33 1.37
C HIS A 566 -2.51 -21.47 1.25
N LEU A 567 -1.79 -21.01 2.25
CA LEU A 567 -0.34 -20.98 2.29
C LEU A 567 0.21 -21.79 3.47
N LEU A 568 1.16 -22.68 3.21
CA LEU A 568 2.09 -23.20 4.20
C LEU A 568 3.45 -22.51 3.99
N ASP A 569 3.91 -21.78 5.01
CA ASP A 569 5.17 -21.07 5.03
C ASP A 569 6.12 -21.64 6.07
N VAL A 570 7.36 -21.93 5.67
CA VAL A 570 8.44 -22.44 6.54
C VAL A 570 9.65 -21.54 6.37
N GLU A 571 10.11 -20.96 7.47
CA GLU A 571 11.27 -20.08 7.48
C GLU A 571 12.32 -20.56 8.47
N LEU A 572 13.60 -20.61 8.02
CA LEU A 572 14.77 -20.82 8.85
C LEU A 572 15.69 -19.62 8.73
N GLY A 573 15.92 -18.93 9.84
CA GLY A 573 16.76 -17.74 9.83
C GLY A 573 17.83 -17.74 10.90
N GLY A 574 18.81 -16.87 10.71
CA GLY A 574 19.89 -16.62 11.66
C GLY A 574 20.27 -15.15 11.67
N ARG A 575 20.69 -14.67 12.83
CA ARG A 575 21.14 -13.29 13.02
C ARG A 575 22.45 -13.28 13.80
N PHE A 576 23.40 -12.54 13.25
CA PHE A 576 24.64 -12.18 13.94
C PHE A 576 24.62 -10.68 14.23
N THR A 577 24.91 -10.30 15.47
CA THR A 577 25.04 -8.90 15.91
C THR A 577 26.37 -8.75 16.62
N GLY A 578 27.34 -8.14 15.95
CA GLY A 578 28.62 -7.77 16.50
C GLY A 578 28.73 -6.27 16.77
N ARG A 579 29.88 -5.82 17.27
CA ARG A 579 30.13 -4.41 17.55
C ARG A 579 30.08 -3.53 16.29
N ASP A 580 30.73 -3.98 15.23
CA ASP A 580 30.93 -3.20 14.00
C ASP A 580 30.26 -3.84 12.77
N ALA A 581 29.56 -4.95 12.95
CA ALA A 581 28.89 -5.67 11.88
C ALA A 581 27.62 -6.37 12.37
N GLY A 582 26.60 -6.38 11.54
CA GLY A 582 25.38 -7.18 11.72
C GLY A 582 25.04 -7.91 10.42
N LEU A 583 24.53 -9.14 10.54
CA LEU A 583 24.09 -9.96 9.41
C LEU A 583 22.82 -10.71 9.79
N THR A 584 21.83 -10.68 8.93
CA THR A 584 20.63 -11.51 9.01
C THR A 584 20.54 -12.35 7.75
N LEU A 585 20.29 -13.64 7.90
CA LEU A 585 20.03 -14.59 6.81
C LEU A 585 18.66 -15.24 7.04
N CYS A 586 17.89 -15.47 5.97
CA CYS A 586 16.65 -16.21 6.01
C CYS A 586 16.52 -17.12 4.79
N LEU A 587 16.21 -18.37 5.02
CA LEU A 587 15.73 -19.32 4.03
C LEU A 587 14.21 -19.40 4.17
N PHE A 588 13.47 -19.25 3.09
CA PHE A 588 12.02 -19.36 3.11
C PHE A 588 11.53 -20.37 2.08
N TRP A 589 10.43 -21.06 2.41
CA TRP A 589 9.73 -21.98 1.53
C TRP A 589 8.24 -21.84 1.76
N MET A 590 7.51 -21.46 0.69
CA MET A 590 6.10 -21.14 0.67
C MET A 590 5.41 -22.02 -0.36
N ASP A 591 4.44 -22.84 0.05
CA ASP A 591 3.67 -23.73 -0.80
C ASP A 591 2.19 -23.36 -0.72
N PHE A 592 1.64 -22.96 -1.86
CA PHE A 592 0.25 -22.51 -1.97
C PHE A 592 -0.65 -23.57 -2.60
N ARG A 593 -1.89 -23.54 -2.16
CA ARG A 593 -3.04 -24.11 -2.86
C ARG A 593 -3.98 -22.98 -3.24
N ASP A 594 -4.47 -23.02 -4.49
CA ASP A 594 -5.40 -22.05 -5.04
C ASP A 594 -4.91 -20.59 -4.96
N GLU A 595 -3.60 -20.38 -5.11
CA GLU A 595 -3.02 -19.04 -5.11
C GLU A 595 -3.66 -18.13 -6.16
N LEU A 596 -4.00 -16.90 -5.78
CA LEU A 596 -4.49 -15.87 -6.68
C LEU A 596 -3.29 -15.21 -7.40
N VAL A 597 -2.92 -15.76 -8.57
CA VAL A 597 -1.81 -15.25 -9.39
C VAL A 597 -2.31 -14.30 -10.46
N ARG A 598 -1.44 -13.39 -10.90
CA ARG A 598 -1.70 -12.52 -12.07
C ARG A 598 -1.80 -13.41 -13.32
N ASN A 599 -2.79 -13.16 -14.16
CA ASN A 599 -2.97 -13.95 -15.40
C ASN A 599 -2.34 -13.29 -16.65
N GLY A 600 -1.66 -12.14 -16.48
CA GLY A 600 -1.06 -11.37 -17.58
C GLY A 600 -1.98 -10.31 -18.17
N GLN A 601 -3.24 -10.26 -17.77
CA GLN A 601 -4.21 -9.25 -18.20
C GLN A 601 -4.27 -8.11 -17.18
N VAL A 602 -4.72 -6.95 -17.63
CA VAL A 602 -5.06 -5.80 -16.78
C VAL A 602 -6.50 -5.38 -17.05
N ASP A 603 -7.14 -4.83 -16.02
CA ASP A 603 -8.46 -4.24 -16.14
C ASP A 603 -8.42 -2.85 -16.79
N ILE A 604 -9.57 -2.18 -16.84
CA ILE A 604 -9.69 -0.84 -17.46
C ILE A 604 -8.87 0.24 -16.76
N PHE A 605 -8.45 0.00 -15.51
CA PHE A 605 -7.59 0.88 -14.73
C PHE A 605 -6.14 0.39 -14.69
N GLY A 606 -5.74 -0.51 -15.59
CA GLY A 606 -4.37 -1.03 -15.63
C GLY A 606 -4.00 -1.94 -14.45
N GLN A 607 -4.96 -2.35 -13.61
CA GLN A 607 -4.68 -3.20 -12.46
C GLN A 607 -4.65 -4.67 -12.86
N PRO A 608 -3.74 -5.49 -12.31
CA PRO A 608 -3.64 -6.90 -12.68
C PRO A 608 -4.91 -7.70 -12.39
N VAL A 609 -5.40 -8.41 -13.40
CA VAL A 609 -6.43 -9.43 -13.23
C VAL A 609 -5.79 -10.69 -12.65
N THR A 610 -6.46 -11.31 -11.68
CA THR A 610 -5.96 -12.49 -10.99
C THR A 610 -6.92 -13.68 -11.13
N GLY A 611 -6.35 -14.90 -11.12
CA GLY A 611 -7.07 -16.16 -11.11
C GLY A 611 -6.40 -17.19 -10.20
N ASN A 612 -7.14 -18.22 -9.77
CA ASN A 612 -6.58 -19.27 -8.92
C ASN A 612 -5.68 -20.22 -9.69
N ALA A 613 -4.40 -20.29 -9.30
CA ALA A 613 -3.50 -21.39 -9.68
C ALA A 613 -3.65 -22.54 -8.68
N GLY A 614 -3.87 -23.76 -9.18
CA GLY A 614 -4.16 -24.91 -8.32
C GLY A 614 -3.04 -25.23 -7.31
N ARG A 615 -1.77 -24.99 -7.65
CA ARG A 615 -0.63 -25.06 -6.74
C ARG A 615 0.54 -24.22 -7.26
N THR A 616 1.18 -23.46 -6.36
CA THR A 616 2.38 -22.70 -6.66
C THR A 616 3.42 -22.90 -5.56
N ARG A 617 4.66 -22.52 -5.84
CA ARG A 617 5.74 -22.61 -4.87
C ARG A 617 6.70 -21.44 -5.02
N HIS A 618 7.04 -20.82 -3.88
CA HIS A 618 8.05 -19.76 -3.76
C HIS A 618 9.09 -20.19 -2.74
N TYR A 619 10.36 -20.07 -3.07
CA TYR A 619 11.45 -20.36 -2.13
C TYR A 619 12.68 -19.53 -2.45
N GLY A 620 13.47 -19.24 -1.44
CA GLY A 620 14.63 -18.41 -1.66
C GLY A 620 15.46 -18.17 -0.41
N ILE A 621 16.45 -17.30 -0.62
CA ILE A 621 17.42 -16.86 0.39
C ILE A 621 17.38 -15.34 0.43
N GLU A 622 17.25 -14.77 1.62
CA GLU A 622 17.39 -13.34 1.90
C GLU A 622 18.61 -13.14 2.81
N ALA A 623 19.42 -12.14 2.47
CA ALA A 623 20.52 -11.66 3.29
C ALA A 623 20.40 -10.16 3.49
N GLU A 624 20.61 -9.68 4.71
CA GLU A 624 20.69 -8.27 5.05
C GLU A 624 21.88 -8.05 5.99
N GLY A 625 22.74 -7.09 5.69
CA GLY A 625 23.91 -6.84 6.50
C GLY A 625 24.29 -5.37 6.57
N ILE A 626 25.03 -5.03 7.62
CA ILE A 626 25.62 -3.71 7.85
C ILE A 626 27.00 -3.89 8.44
N VAL A 627 27.95 -3.07 8.00
CA VAL A 627 29.32 -3.06 8.54
C VAL A 627 29.86 -1.64 8.59
N THR A 628 30.52 -1.31 9.71
CA THR A 628 31.29 -0.08 9.86
C THR A 628 32.68 -0.33 9.26
N LEU A 629 33.00 0.34 8.13
CA LEU A 629 34.25 0.15 7.40
C LEU A 629 35.40 0.95 8.03
N ALA A 630 35.10 2.17 8.47
CA ALA A 630 36.02 3.11 9.10
C ALA A 630 35.22 4.15 9.88
N GLU A 631 35.89 5.04 10.62
CA GLU A 631 35.23 6.13 11.31
C GLU A 631 34.37 6.97 10.33
N GLY A 632 33.09 7.07 10.62
CA GLY A 632 32.11 7.77 9.78
C GLY A 632 31.62 6.98 8.56
N PHE A 633 32.24 5.87 8.14
CA PHE A 633 31.83 5.10 6.97
C PHE A 633 31.09 3.81 7.36
N THR A 634 29.88 3.67 6.85
CA THR A 634 29.05 2.48 7.03
C THR A 634 28.59 1.96 5.68
N LEU A 635 28.76 0.65 5.44
CA LEU A 635 28.22 -0.05 4.30
C LEU A 635 27.07 -0.93 4.78
N GLY A 636 25.85 -0.68 4.26
CA GLY A 636 24.70 -1.53 4.44
C GLY A 636 24.29 -2.14 3.11
N GLY A 637 23.63 -3.28 3.15
CA GLY A 637 23.09 -3.89 1.94
C GLY A 637 22.22 -5.09 2.20
N ASN A 638 21.49 -5.49 1.17
CA ASN A 638 20.69 -6.70 1.19
C ASN A 638 20.62 -7.32 -0.21
N ALA A 639 20.37 -8.63 -0.22
CA ALA A 639 20.13 -9.38 -1.45
C ALA A 639 19.08 -10.46 -1.22
N THR A 640 18.29 -10.71 -2.24
CA THR A 640 17.29 -11.78 -2.28
C THR A 640 17.45 -12.56 -3.56
N VAL A 641 17.60 -13.87 -3.45
CA VAL A 641 17.56 -14.81 -4.57
C VAL A 641 16.38 -15.74 -4.34
N SER A 642 15.45 -15.79 -5.29
CA SER A 642 14.24 -16.61 -5.16
C SER A 642 13.89 -17.35 -6.44
N ARG A 643 13.04 -18.37 -6.28
CA ARG A 643 12.40 -19.09 -7.37
C ARG A 643 10.91 -19.17 -7.10
N ASN A 644 10.12 -18.75 -8.07
CA ASN A 644 8.68 -18.60 -7.97
C ASN A 644 8.05 -19.36 -9.15
N ARG A 645 7.36 -20.47 -8.88
CA ARG A 645 6.95 -21.43 -9.91
C ARG A 645 5.50 -21.85 -9.76
N LEU A 646 4.82 -21.94 -10.90
CA LEU A 646 3.56 -22.66 -11.05
C LEU A 646 3.85 -24.16 -10.95
N VAL A 647 3.21 -24.86 -10.00
CA VAL A 647 3.38 -26.32 -9.83
C VAL A 647 2.25 -27.05 -10.53
N ARG A 648 1.05 -26.48 -10.51
CA ARG A 648 -0.13 -26.99 -11.23
C ARG A 648 -1.02 -25.80 -11.62
N TYR A 649 -1.00 -25.46 -12.91
CA TYR A 649 -1.83 -24.41 -13.45
C TYR A 649 -2.20 -24.66 -14.90
N THR A 650 -3.50 -24.70 -15.17
CA THR A 650 -4.03 -24.83 -16.53
C THR A 650 -4.95 -23.66 -16.79
N VAL A 651 -4.76 -23.01 -17.89
CA VAL A 651 -5.65 -21.98 -18.42
C VAL A 651 -6.30 -22.49 -19.70
N TYR A 652 -7.28 -21.79 -20.22
CA TYR A 652 -7.94 -22.13 -21.47
C TYR A 652 -7.72 -21.00 -22.48
N ASP A 653 -7.39 -21.35 -23.71
CA ASP A 653 -7.27 -20.39 -24.81
C ASP A 653 -8.66 -19.90 -25.27
N ASP A 654 -8.68 -18.97 -26.22
CA ASP A 654 -9.93 -18.42 -26.78
C ASP A 654 -10.78 -19.50 -27.50
N GLY A 655 -10.21 -20.61 -27.85
CA GLY A 655 -10.88 -21.77 -28.43
C GLY A 655 -11.38 -22.78 -27.39
N GLY A 656 -11.15 -22.53 -26.10
CA GLY A 656 -11.49 -23.42 -25.01
C GLY A 656 -10.54 -24.62 -24.83
N SER A 657 -9.38 -24.64 -25.51
CA SER A 657 -8.39 -25.69 -25.34
C SER A 657 -7.51 -25.48 -24.13
N PRO A 658 -7.19 -26.54 -23.35
CA PRO A 658 -6.38 -26.39 -22.15
C PRO A 658 -4.91 -26.09 -22.50
N VAL A 659 -4.35 -25.06 -21.87
CA VAL A 659 -2.93 -24.72 -21.93
C VAL A 659 -2.33 -24.95 -20.53
N VAL A 660 -1.42 -25.92 -20.44
CA VAL A 660 -0.74 -26.31 -19.21
C VAL A 660 0.48 -25.42 -19.02
N LEU A 661 0.55 -24.72 -17.87
CA LEU A 661 1.63 -23.80 -17.54
C LEU A 661 2.50 -24.32 -16.36
N ASP A 662 2.46 -25.63 -16.09
CA ASP A 662 3.22 -26.26 -15.02
C ASP A 662 4.73 -26.06 -15.20
N GLY A 663 5.42 -25.65 -14.13
CA GLY A 663 6.85 -25.35 -14.13
C GLY A 663 7.23 -23.94 -14.55
N ASN A 664 6.31 -23.16 -15.14
CA ASN A 664 6.59 -21.81 -15.58
C ASN A 664 6.82 -20.85 -14.40
N PRO A 665 7.55 -19.75 -14.61
CA PRO A 665 7.70 -18.69 -13.62
C PRO A 665 6.38 -17.94 -13.44
N ILE A 666 6.16 -17.43 -12.23
CA ILE A 666 4.98 -16.62 -11.90
C ILE A 666 5.24 -15.15 -12.27
N ALA A 667 4.26 -14.51 -12.90
CA ALA A 667 4.31 -13.12 -13.31
C ALA A 667 4.53 -12.16 -12.13
N GLY A 668 5.42 -11.19 -12.30
CA GLY A 668 5.66 -10.13 -11.33
C GLY A 668 6.69 -10.44 -10.24
N PHE A 669 7.37 -11.62 -10.30
CA PHE A 669 8.35 -12.06 -9.30
C PHE A 669 9.78 -12.04 -9.86
N PRO A 670 10.62 -11.02 -9.52
CA PRO A 670 12.04 -11.02 -9.85
C PRO A 670 12.78 -12.12 -9.10
N ASP A 671 13.66 -12.86 -9.80
CA ASP A 671 14.48 -13.91 -9.19
C ASP A 671 15.65 -13.36 -8.34
N LEU A 672 16.07 -12.11 -8.59
CA LEU A 672 17.19 -11.44 -7.90
C LEU A 672 16.85 -9.99 -7.61
N LEU A 673 17.00 -9.62 -6.35
CA LEU A 673 16.95 -8.24 -5.86
C LEU A 673 18.21 -7.95 -5.06
N ALA A 674 18.77 -6.74 -5.18
CA ALA A 674 19.90 -6.32 -4.33
C ALA A 674 19.89 -4.82 -4.11
N ASN A 675 20.29 -4.40 -2.91
CA ASN A 675 20.52 -3.00 -2.57
C ASN A 675 21.85 -2.87 -1.84
N LEU A 676 22.60 -1.80 -2.11
CA LEU A 676 23.79 -1.40 -1.39
C LEU A 676 23.70 0.08 -1.04
N ARG A 677 24.06 0.44 0.18
CA ARG A 677 24.11 1.82 0.67
C ARG A 677 25.44 2.07 1.36
N LEU A 678 26.26 2.94 0.80
CA LEU A 678 27.44 3.49 1.46
C LEU A 678 27.04 4.83 2.07
N THR A 679 27.21 4.96 3.38
CA THR A 679 26.93 6.20 4.12
C THR A 679 28.20 6.73 4.75
N TYR A 680 28.47 8.01 4.55
CA TYR A 680 29.46 8.76 5.32
C TYR A 680 28.75 9.72 6.25
N ARG A 681 29.21 9.76 7.52
CA ARG A 681 28.67 10.67 8.52
C ARG A 681 29.75 11.22 9.41
N ASN A 682 29.73 12.53 9.61
CA ASN A 682 30.50 13.20 10.65
C ASN A 682 29.61 14.23 11.39
N ALA A 683 30.20 15.09 12.21
CA ALA A 683 29.45 16.05 13.02
C ALA A 683 28.61 17.07 12.23
N TRP A 684 28.93 17.33 10.95
CA TRP A 684 28.32 18.39 10.14
C TRP A 684 27.82 17.93 8.76
N LEU A 685 28.17 16.71 8.34
CA LEU A 685 27.77 16.19 7.02
C LEU A 685 27.31 14.74 7.13
N THR A 686 26.18 14.44 6.49
CA THR A 686 25.76 13.08 6.18
C THR A 686 25.53 12.98 4.68
N GLY A 687 26.18 12.01 4.03
CA GLY A 687 26.01 11.70 2.60
C GLY A 687 25.82 10.20 2.40
N SER A 688 25.04 9.82 1.40
CA SER A 688 24.85 8.40 1.07
C SER A 688 24.88 8.21 -0.45
N LEU A 689 25.47 7.08 -0.85
CA LEU A 689 25.39 6.55 -2.22
C LEU A 689 24.63 5.24 -2.17
N VAL A 690 23.55 5.15 -2.93
CA VAL A 690 22.68 3.98 -2.96
C VAL A 690 22.69 3.35 -4.35
N TRP A 691 22.88 2.04 -4.39
CA TRP A 691 22.73 1.24 -5.59
C TRP A 691 21.63 0.21 -5.39
N LYS A 692 20.72 0.11 -6.37
CA LYS A 692 19.62 -0.85 -6.40
C LYS A 692 19.65 -1.65 -7.69
N TYR A 693 19.43 -2.95 -7.58
CA TYR A 693 19.28 -3.87 -8.69
C TYR A 693 17.97 -4.63 -8.58
N VAL A 694 17.19 -4.66 -9.65
CA VAL A 694 16.01 -5.50 -9.82
C VAL A 694 16.25 -6.38 -11.02
N GLY A 695 16.26 -7.69 -10.83
CA GLY A 695 16.43 -8.68 -11.90
C GLY A 695 15.27 -8.66 -12.90
N ALA A 696 15.50 -9.21 -14.08
CA ALA A 696 14.45 -9.40 -15.07
C ALA A 696 13.35 -10.33 -14.53
N PHE A 697 12.09 -10.06 -14.87
CA PHE A 697 10.95 -10.87 -14.42
C PHE A 697 9.85 -10.94 -15.47
N PRO A 698 9.06 -12.05 -15.51
CA PRO A 698 7.96 -12.22 -16.44
C PRO A 698 6.79 -11.29 -16.10
N THR A 699 6.06 -10.83 -17.11
CA THR A 699 4.84 -10.03 -16.97
C THR A 699 3.56 -10.88 -17.11
N ASP A 700 3.70 -12.08 -17.67
CA ASP A 700 2.67 -13.11 -17.71
C ASP A 700 3.23 -14.48 -17.27
N ASN A 701 2.40 -15.52 -17.32
CA ASN A 701 2.75 -16.87 -16.86
C ASN A 701 3.18 -17.82 -17.99
N THR A 702 3.34 -17.35 -19.22
CA THR A 702 3.63 -18.20 -20.38
C THR A 702 5.11 -18.58 -20.52
N ASP A 703 6.01 -17.90 -19.79
CA ASP A 703 7.48 -17.95 -19.93
C ASP A 703 7.99 -17.51 -21.32
N ASP A 704 7.18 -16.77 -22.06
CA ASP A 704 7.60 -16.19 -23.33
C ASP A 704 8.57 -15.02 -23.09
N PRO A 705 9.77 -15.03 -23.69
CA PRO A 705 10.75 -13.97 -23.51
C PRO A 705 10.26 -12.57 -23.91
N ARG A 706 9.25 -12.47 -24.76
CA ARG A 706 8.64 -11.20 -25.17
C ARG A 706 7.88 -10.52 -24.02
N PHE A 707 7.35 -11.30 -23.08
CA PHE A 707 6.58 -10.85 -21.92
C PHE A 707 7.45 -10.82 -20.66
N ARG A 708 8.59 -10.14 -20.73
CA ARG A 708 9.51 -9.93 -19.61
C ARG A 708 9.93 -8.48 -19.49
N ASN A 709 9.97 -7.97 -18.29
CA ASN A 709 10.68 -6.75 -17.96
C ASN A 709 12.18 -7.03 -17.87
N ASP A 710 12.98 -6.12 -18.40
CA ASP A 710 14.44 -6.20 -18.30
C ASP A 710 14.93 -5.87 -16.90
N ALA A 711 16.09 -6.39 -16.54
CA ALA A 711 16.74 -6.00 -15.31
C ALA A 711 17.08 -4.50 -15.31
N CYS A 712 16.84 -3.84 -14.17
CA CYS A 712 17.17 -2.44 -14.00
C CYS A 712 18.17 -2.19 -12.87
N ARG A 713 18.91 -1.07 -13.00
CA ARG A 713 19.87 -0.59 -12.01
C ARG A 713 19.64 0.89 -11.77
N VAL A 714 19.59 1.27 -10.52
CA VAL A 714 19.38 2.66 -10.11
C VAL A 714 20.49 3.08 -9.16
N TRP A 715 20.97 4.31 -9.32
CA TRP A 715 21.91 4.95 -8.41
C TRP A 715 21.27 6.23 -7.87
N ASN A 716 21.30 6.40 -6.56
CA ASN A 716 20.79 7.58 -5.87
C ASN A 716 21.87 8.22 -5.00
#